data_4912824a33818141c10b5470c008b9b7
#
_entry.id   4912824a33818141c10b5470c008b9b7
#
_cell.length_a   1.000
_cell.length_b   1.000
_cell.length_c   1.000
_cell.angle_alpha   90.00
_cell.angle_beta   90.00
_cell.angle_gamma   90.00
#
_symmetry.space_group_name_H-M   'P 1'
#
loop_
_entity.id
_entity.type
_entity.pdbx_description
1 polymer ?
#
loop_
_entity_poly.entity_id
_entity_poly.type
_entity_poly.pdbx_seq_one_letter_code
_entity_poly.pdbx_strand_id
1 'polypeptide(L)'
;MRGPLFYILLVFILAVMTACSSDQKTLTSLAYHNTTAHFNGYYYAREEIRKVEKSVWSSMVDDYNRILRLYPALDSAQAKGYDKDIQEAIKMASLAIQRHPNSKWVDDSYLLVGKARFYSMDWGNAIQTFKFVNTKSLDLDTKHAAIIELVRTFTEHKEYNNAQAAIDFVQKGKLSKENKKNLLLAKAYFYQEQGDLDYMVRNLTEVTPLLRKKDRPGRIFFIVGQTYQKLGFESEAYNYYKRCLSTNPEYEVDFYARLYMAQVTEISRSKSVNAARKSFRKLLKDSKNKEFKDKIFYEMGVFELKQKNLTQALEDFNRSIREGNNKRIDGEAYLRLGEIYYDTLRKYELSQAYYDSAINALPKDYEGYDRIKARQSILDEFVKNLNTIKWQDSLLAMSALDSSTLRARIDSAFQAKKRLADSNESKKKKKRNRIEIVSNTNNVFSSGDDNGQQQEGDDATDWYFGNPSAMSLGQTEFKRIWGNIALEDNWRRSLRTSTATAARSASDGATPAATDQQAVPEPAASDPVAAEYTRVDKQIPRTDEQKKEALKKIEDAYFNLGDIYYFKLLEKDNAVTSYNTLLRRFPDTAYEPEILYKLYLIFKDVDAAKSESYASLLKTKYPNSDFAKILINPDYLKESSQTAEKQKELYKTGYDLYQNGEYRQALQALNQASEMGETSFSSNIELMKVILLGKTEDINQYQFALDQFIKAHPDDPLTTYAKKLLDASHTFQADQEKVKGIQYIRSFEEPHYFVLVHRRADNLSALVSGMLERFDEENFKELKLKTSNLVLNDEYVLTLVDELPRISWALEYKKTFNEKLSTLTELRNHKFHSFVITKDNFDIFYRTKGLDEYLQFFERNYPAESQ
;
A
#
# COMPACT_ATOMS: atom_id res chain seq x y z
N MET A 1 67.25 -32.54 -50.44
CA MET A 1 67.12 -31.20 -49.78
C MET A 1 65.70 -30.94 -49.25
N ARG A 2 65.17 -31.83 -48.38
CA ARG A 2 63.81 -31.64 -47.82
C ARG A 2 63.83 -31.64 -46.26
N GLY A 3 64.99 -31.75 -45.60
CA GLY A 3 65.10 -31.82 -44.13
C GLY A 3 65.05 -30.46 -43.42
N PRO A 4 65.73 -29.37 -43.81
CA PRO A 4 65.81 -28.16 -43.03
C PRO A 4 64.46 -27.34 -43.01
N LEU A 5 63.69 -27.40 -44.09
CA LEU A 5 62.43 -26.75 -44.25
C LEU A 5 61.39 -27.35 -43.32
N PHE A 6 61.39 -28.66 -43.09
CA PHE A 6 60.50 -29.35 -42.15
C PHE A 6 60.78 -28.99 -40.69
N TYR A 7 62.06 -28.90 -40.32
CA TYR A 7 62.48 -28.48 -39.00
C TYR A 7 62.16 -26.98 -38.75
N ILE A 8 62.32 -26.14 -39.71
CA ILE A 8 61.89 -24.74 -39.59
C ILE A 8 60.40 -24.64 -39.49
N LEU A 9 59.63 -25.41 -40.24
CA LEU A 9 58.15 -25.47 -40.10
C LEU A 9 57.73 -26.05 -38.78
N LEU A 10 58.38 -27.06 -38.24
CA LEU A 10 58.11 -27.68 -36.94
C LEU A 10 58.43 -26.72 -35.79
N VAL A 11 59.57 -26.03 -35.88
CA VAL A 11 59.95 -24.98 -34.91
C VAL A 11 58.98 -23.78 -34.97
N PHE A 12 58.52 -23.42 -36.16
CA PHE A 12 57.52 -22.37 -36.33
C PHE A 12 56.14 -22.79 -35.73
N ILE A 13 55.75 -24.07 -35.98
CA ILE A 13 54.51 -24.63 -35.35
C ILE A 13 54.67 -24.72 -33.86
N LEU A 14 55.83 -25.16 -33.30
CA LEU A 14 56.10 -25.19 -31.88
C LEU A 14 56.12 -23.79 -31.26
N ALA A 15 56.69 -22.79 -31.91
CA ALA A 15 56.71 -21.40 -31.49
C ALA A 15 55.31 -20.78 -31.51
N VAL A 16 54.48 -21.18 -32.51
CA VAL A 16 53.05 -20.76 -32.53
C VAL A 16 52.25 -21.42 -31.41
N MET A 17 52.56 -22.69 -31.03
CA MET A 17 51.88 -23.40 -29.95
C MET A 17 52.27 -22.86 -28.56
N THR A 18 53.47 -22.30 -28.36
CA THR A 18 53.90 -21.69 -27.10
C THR A 18 53.47 -20.23 -26.95
N ALA A 19 52.97 -19.60 -28.04
CA ALA A 19 52.56 -18.21 -28.03
C ALA A 19 51.16 -17.97 -27.42
N CYS A 20 50.41 -19.03 -27.10
CA CYS A 20 49.06 -18.92 -26.53
C CYS A 20 49.04 -19.09 -25.00
N SER A 21 49.79 -18.29 -24.26
CA SER A 21 49.55 -18.11 -22.85
C SER A 21 48.48 -17.04 -22.68
N SER A 22 47.38 -17.36 -22.00
CA SER A 22 46.27 -16.43 -21.67
C SER A 22 46.72 -15.19 -20.87
N ASP A 23 47.89 -15.25 -20.28
CA ASP A 23 48.45 -14.21 -19.40
C ASP A 23 49.32 -13.16 -20.11
N GLN A 24 49.64 -13.36 -21.40
CA GLN A 24 50.46 -12.41 -22.16
C GLN A 24 49.61 -11.19 -22.62
N LYS A 25 50.09 -9.96 -22.28
CA LYS A 25 49.47 -8.68 -22.67
C LYS A 25 50.06 -8.09 -23.96
N THR A 26 50.41 -8.95 -24.98
CA THR A 26 50.83 -8.46 -26.27
C THR A 26 49.67 -7.88 -27.08
N LEU A 27 49.89 -6.94 -27.98
CA LEU A 27 48.84 -6.33 -28.80
C LEU A 27 48.02 -7.38 -29.57
N THR A 28 48.65 -8.42 -30.08
CA THR A 28 47.97 -9.53 -30.79
C THR A 28 47.13 -10.38 -29.85
N SER A 29 47.65 -10.71 -28.66
CA SER A 29 46.92 -11.41 -27.61
C SER A 29 45.70 -10.60 -27.15
N LEU A 30 45.85 -9.30 -26.85
CA LEU A 30 44.77 -8.42 -26.49
C LEU A 30 43.71 -8.32 -27.60
N ALA A 31 44.12 -8.20 -28.88
CA ALA A 31 43.17 -8.17 -29.99
C ALA A 31 42.37 -9.47 -30.09
N TYR A 32 43.04 -10.63 -29.96
CA TYR A 32 42.40 -11.93 -29.93
C TYR A 32 41.42 -12.06 -28.78
N HIS A 33 41.85 -11.78 -27.53
CA HIS A 33 41.00 -11.88 -26.37
C HIS A 33 39.82 -10.90 -26.42
N ASN A 34 40.05 -9.68 -26.87
CA ASN A 34 38.95 -8.69 -27.02
C ASN A 34 37.92 -9.13 -28.06
N THR A 35 38.38 -9.65 -29.20
CA THR A 35 37.48 -10.09 -30.28
C THR A 35 36.70 -11.32 -29.85
N THR A 36 37.41 -12.32 -29.31
CA THR A 36 36.78 -13.60 -28.93
C THR A 36 35.83 -13.44 -27.74
N ALA A 37 36.20 -12.68 -26.73
CA ALA A 37 35.30 -12.38 -25.62
C ALA A 37 34.04 -11.66 -26.10
N HIS A 38 34.23 -10.63 -26.96
CA HIS A 38 33.10 -9.81 -27.43
C HIS A 38 32.09 -10.59 -28.27
N PHE A 39 32.52 -11.40 -29.23
CA PHE A 39 31.62 -12.07 -30.16
C PHE A 39 31.16 -13.46 -29.69
N ASN A 40 31.68 -13.97 -28.57
CA ASN A 40 31.25 -15.21 -27.96
C ASN A 40 30.63 -14.99 -26.57
N GLY A 41 31.37 -15.25 -25.49
CA GLY A 41 30.80 -15.27 -24.15
C GLY A 41 30.04 -14.01 -23.73
N TYR A 42 30.64 -12.83 -23.96
CA TYR A 42 29.97 -11.56 -23.68
C TYR A 42 28.70 -11.34 -24.53
N TYR A 43 28.79 -11.61 -25.85
CA TYR A 43 27.67 -11.46 -26.77
C TYR A 43 26.51 -12.35 -26.37
N TYR A 44 26.75 -13.64 -26.15
CA TYR A 44 25.67 -14.56 -25.74
C TYR A 44 25.09 -14.21 -24.38
N ALA A 45 25.93 -13.88 -23.40
CA ALA A 45 25.43 -13.42 -22.09
C ALA A 45 24.51 -12.19 -22.20
N ARG A 46 24.90 -11.23 -23.03
CA ARG A 46 24.10 -10.03 -23.31
C ARG A 46 22.77 -10.35 -23.99
N GLU A 47 22.77 -11.25 -24.96
CA GLU A 47 21.53 -11.66 -25.64
C GLU A 47 20.59 -12.43 -24.71
N GLU A 48 21.11 -13.27 -23.81
CA GLU A 48 20.27 -13.93 -22.79
C GLU A 48 19.67 -12.89 -21.82
N ILE A 49 20.44 -11.92 -21.34
CA ILE A 49 19.90 -10.82 -20.53
C ILE A 49 18.80 -10.04 -21.28
N ARG A 50 18.98 -9.79 -22.57
CA ARG A 50 17.95 -9.14 -23.40
C ARG A 50 16.67 -9.95 -23.52
N LYS A 51 16.76 -11.29 -23.58
CA LYS A 51 15.58 -12.17 -23.56
C LYS A 51 14.85 -12.04 -22.24
N VAL A 52 15.58 -12.07 -21.12
CA VAL A 52 15.02 -11.85 -19.77
C VAL A 52 14.35 -10.47 -19.69
N GLU A 53 15.03 -9.40 -20.08
CA GLU A 53 14.46 -8.05 -20.11
C GLU A 53 13.19 -7.99 -20.97
N LYS A 54 13.18 -8.61 -22.13
CA LYS A 54 12.01 -8.68 -22.99
C LYS A 54 10.87 -9.44 -22.32
N SER A 55 11.14 -10.56 -21.66
CA SER A 55 10.15 -11.35 -20.92
C SER A 55 9.53 -10.53 -19.80
N VAL A 56 10.34 -9.87 -18.97
CA VAL A 56 9.91 -9.00 -17.86
C VAL A 56 9.05 -7.84 -18.38
N TRP A 57 9.44 -7.20 -19.49
CA TRP A 57 8.63 -6.14 -20.08
C TRP A 57 7.32 -6.63 -20.70
N SER A 58 7.31 -7.83 -21.30
CA SER A 58 6.11 -8.38 -21.94
C SER A 58 5.08 -8.90 -20.94
N SER A 59 5.51 -9.26 -19.73
CA SER A 59 4.63 -9.68 -18.65
C SER A 59 4.05 -8.52 -17.84
N MET A 60 4.50 -7.30 -18.08
CA MET A 60 4.04 -6.12 -17.37
C MET A 60 2.61 -5.77 -17.78
N VAL A 61 1.71 -5.75 -16.80
CA VAL A 61 0.35 -5.24 -16.96
C VAL A 61 0.30 -3.82 -16.42
N ASP A 62 0.03 -2.85 -17.29
CA ASP A 62 -0.04 -1.44 -16.92
C ASP A 62 -1.41 -1.06 -16.37
N ASP A 63 -1.41 -0.38 -15.24
CA ASP A 63 -2.59 0.29 -14.70
C ASP A 63 -2.55 1.78 -15.07
N TYR A 64 -3.19 2.12 -16.17
CA TYR A 64 -3.23 3.50 -16.67
C TYR A 64 -3.97 4.50 -15.76
N ASN A 65 -4.70 4.01 -14.76
CA ASN A 65 -5.36 4.89 -13.77
C ASN A 65 -4.39 5.43 -12.69
N ARG A 66 -3.18 4.87 -12.64
CA ARG A 66 -2.07 5.34 -11.81
C ARG A 66 -0.96 5.90 -12.69
N ILE A 67 -0.02 6.62 -12.10
CA ILE A 67 1.23 6.95 -12.79
C ILE A 67 1.92 5.62 -13.10
N LEU A 68 2.18 5.35 -14.37
CA LEU A 68 2.81 4.09 -14.78
C LEU A 68 4.19 3.95 -14.14
N ARG A 69 4.54 2.73 -13.74
CA ARG A 69 5.90 2.46 -13.25
C ARG A 69 6.91 2.66 -14.36
N LEU A 70 8.04 3.24 -13.99
CA LEU A 70 9.15 3.49 -14.93
C LEU A 70 9.81 2.17 -15.36
N TYR A 71 9.93 1.22 -14.42
CA TYR A 71 10.41 -0.14 -14.66
C TYR A 71 9.36 -1.17 -14.24
N PRO A 72 9.31 -2.34 -14.89
CA PRO A 72 8.45 -3.44 -14.47
C PRO A 72 8.77 -3.87 -13.04
N ALA A 73 7.75 -4.19 -12.26
CA ALA A 73 7.95 -4.86 -10.98
C ALA A 73 8.51 -6.27 -11.22
N LEU A 74 9.45 -6.69 -10.40
CA LEU A 74 9.96 -8.06 -10.42
C LEU A 74 9.08 -8.92 -9.52
N ASP A 75 8.78 -10.14 -10.00
CA ASP A 75 7.98 -11.12 -9.28
C ASP A 75 8.70 -12.47 -9.26
N SER A 76 8.81 -13.07 -8.09
CA SER A 76 9.49 -14.34 -7.87
C SER A 76 8.86 -15.52 -8.64
N ALA A 77 7.54 -15.48 -8.88
CA ALA A 77 6.87 -16.50 -9.68
C ALA A 77 7.24 -16.38 -11.16
N GLN A 78 7.33 -15.16 -11.67
CA GLN A 78 7.77 -14.88 -13.05
C GLN A 78 9.27 -15.16 -13.23
N ALA A 79 10.10 -14.88 -12.21
CA ALA A 79 11.54 -15.13 -12.25
C ALA A 79 11.88 -16.60 -12.55
N LYS A 80 11.08 -17.53 -12.03
CA LYS A 80 11.22 -18.96 -12.37
C LYS A 80 11.03 -19.26 -13.85
N GLY A 81 10.23 -18.48 -14.56
CA GLY A 81 9.94 -18.68 -15.99
C GLY A 81 11.14 -18.41 -16.91
N TYR A 82 12.06 -17.53 -16.48
CA TYR A 82 13.28 -17.19 -17.25
C TYR A 82 14.57 -17.56 -16.51
N ASP A 83 14.52 -18.40 -15.47
CA ASP A 83 15.70 -18.83 -14.72
C ASP A 83 16.74 -19.51 -15.62
N LYS A 84 16.31 -20.31 -16.59
CA LYS A 84 17.20 -20.95 -17.56
C LYS A 84 18.03 -19.92 -18.35
N ASP A 85 17.42 -18.83 -18.80
CA ASP A 85 18.11 -17.76 -19.52
C ASP A 85 19.08 -17.01 -18.59
N ILE A 86 18.71 -16.82 -17.31
CA ILE A 86 19.57 -16.26 -16.25
C ILE A 86 20.83 -17.14 -16.06
N GLN A 87 20.65 -18.44 -15.86
CA GLN A 87 21.77 -19.36 -15.65
C GLN A 87 22.70 -19.42 -16.87
N GLU A 88 22.15 -19.43 -18.08
CA GLU A 88 22.95 -19.39 -19.31
C GLU A 88 23.68 -18.05 -19.46
N ALA A 89 23.04 -16.91 -19.10
CA ALA A 89 23.70 -15.61 -19.09
C ALA A 89 24.90 -15.58 -18.14
N ILE A 90 24.74 -16.07 -16.90
CA ILE A 90 25.81 -16.15 -15.90
C ILE A 90 26.95 -17.06 -16.42
N LYS A 91 26.61 -18.21 -16.96
CA LYS A 91 27.58 -19.17 -17.50
C LYS A 91 28.38 -18.56 -18.64
N MET A 92 27.73 -17.91 -19.62
CA MET A 92 28.40 -17.30 -20.77
C MET A 92 29.29 -16.13 -20.36
N ALA A 93 28.81 -15.26 -19.45
CA ALA A 93 29.60 -14.18 -18.89
C ALA A 93 30.82 -14.72 -18.12
N SER A 94 30.63 -15.76 -17.29
CA SER A 94 31.74 -16.40 -16.55
C SER A 94 32.77 -17.03 -17.47
N LEU A 95 32.36 -17.64 -18.61
CA LEU A 95 33.28 -18.16 -19.63
C LEU A 95 34.11 -17.03 -20.29
N ALA A 96 33.48 -15.86 -20.55
CA ALA A 96 34.21 -14.69 -21.05
C ALA A 96 35.27 -14.21 -20.06
N ILE A 97 34.94 -14.14 -18.78
CA ILE A 97 35.85 -13.72 -17.70
C ILE A 97 37.01 -14.72 -17.55
N GLN A 98 36.72 -16.01 -17.45
CA GLN A 98 37.74 -17.05 -17.20
C GLN A 98 38.68 -17.26 -18.36
N ARG A 99 38.13 -17.30 -19.59
CA ARG A 99 38.95 -17.60 -20.80
C ARG A 99 39.68 -16.39 -21.33
N HIS A 100 39.21 -15.20 -21.00
CA HIS A 100 39.74 -13.94 -21.56
C HIS A 100 40.00 -12.88 -20.48
N PRO A 101 40.81 -13.19 -19.43
CA PRO A 101 40.98 -12.30 -18.27
C PRO A 101 41.60 -10.94 -18.62
N ASN A 102 42.34 -10.86 -19.74
CA ASN A 102 42.96 -9.63 -20.24
C ASN A 102 42.08 -8.87 -21.26
N SER A 103 40.84 -9.30 -21.48
CA SER A 103 39.90 -8.63 -22.39
C SER A 103 39.29 -7.41 -21.71
N LYS A 104 39.12 -6.33 -22.49
CA LYS A 104 38.36 -5.15 -22.04
C LYS A 104 36.90 -5.44 -21.72
N TRP A 105 36.36 -6.60 -22.13
CA TRP A 105 34.97 -6.99 -21.92
C TRP A 105 34.75 -7.77 -20.59
N VAL A 106 35.82 -7.94 -19.82
CA VAL A 106 35.73 -8.64 -18.51
C VAL A 106 34.82 -7.88 -17.56
N ASP A 107 35.03 -6.57 -17.39
CA ASP A 107 34.25 -5.74 -16.50
C ASP A 107 32.77 -5.66 -16.92
N ASP A 108 32.51 -5.52 -18.24
CA ASP A 108 31.16 -5.59 -18.80
C ASP A 108 30.50 -6.97 -18.57
N SER A 109 31.30 -8.06 -18.60
CA SER A 109 30.80 -9.40 -18.33
C SER A 109 30.38 -9.56 -16.86
N TYR A 110 31.14 -9.01 -15.91
CA TYR A 110 30.74 -8.94 -14.51
C TYR A 110 29.46 -8.09 -14.33
N LEU A 111 29.31 -6.99 -15.06
CA LEU A 111 28.11 -6.19 -15.06
C LEU A 111 26.88 -7.00 -15.53
N LEU A 112 27.04 -7.86 -16.54
CA LEU A 112 25.96 -8.78 -16.98
C LEU A 112 25.63 -9.83 -15.93
N VAL A 113 26.63 -10.37 -15.20
CA VAL A 113 26.39 -11.27 -14.06
C VAL A 113 25.58 -10.56 -12.97
N GLY A 114 25.94 -9.32 -12.64
CA GLY A 114 25.19 -8.50 -11.69
C GLY A 114 23.72 -8.30 -12.14
N LYS A 115 23.49 -7.99 -13.41
CA LYS A 115 22.14 -7.87 -13.99
C LYS A 115 21.37 -9.19 -13.96
N ALA A 116 22.01 -10.31 -14.28
CA ALA A 116 21.38 -11.62 -14.20
C ALA A 116 20.89 -11.91 -12.76
N ARG A 117 21.74 -11.66 -11.77
CA ARG A 117 21.40 -11.79 -10.35
C ARG A 117 20.29 -10.82 -9.91
N PHE A 118 20.29 -9.60 -10.43
CA PHE A 118 19.21 -8.63 -10.20
C PHE A 118 17.86 -9.17 -10.69
N TYR A 119 17.80 -9.68 -11.93
CA TYR A 119 16.55 -10.24 -12.49
C TYR A 119 16.13 -11.56 -11.84
N SER A 120 17.05 -12.31 -11.25
CA SER A 120 16.72 -13.49 -10.40
C SER A 120 16.29 -13.11 -8.98
N MET A 121 16.26 -11.81 -8.65
CA MET A 121 15.97 -11.29 -7.31
C MET A 121 16.97 -11.74 -6.24
N ASP A 122 18.16 -12.15 -6.65
CA ASP A 122 19.30 -12.44 -5.76
C ASP A 122 20.02 -11.13 -5.41
N TRP A 123 19.36 -10.33 -4.54
CA TRP A 123 19.77 -8.97 -4.23
C TRP A 123 21.17 -8.92 -3.63
N GLY A 124 21.49 -9.82 -2.71
CA GLY A 124 22.78 -9.86 -2.03
C GLY A 124 23.94 -10.04 -3.01
N ASN A 125 23.87 -11.05 -3.85
CA ASN A 125 24.91 -11.32 -4.84
C ASN A 125 24.93 -10.29 -5.98
N ALA A 126 23.80 -9.71 -6.36
CA ALA A 126 23.75 -8.60 -7.32
C ALA A 126 24.51 -7.39 -6.79
N ILE A 127 24.21 -6.97 -5.54
CA ILE A 127 24.88 -5.84 -4.86
C ILE A 127 26.39 -6.09 -4.77
N GLN A 128 26.80 -7.28 -4.30
CA GLN A 128 28.23 -7.62 -4.22
C GLN A 128 28.91 -7.56 -5.58
N THR A 129 28.26 -8.08 -6.63
CA THR A 129 28.83 -8.07 -8.00
C THR A 129 28.99 -6.64 -8.50
N PHE A 130 28.00 -5.77 -8.34
CA PHE A 130 28.11 -4.37 -8.79
C PHE A 130 29.15 -3.59 -7.96
N LYS A 131 29.26 -3.83 -6.66
CA LYS A 131 30.32 -3.27 -5.81
C LYS A 131 31.70 -3.74 -6.27
N PHE A 132 31.85 -5.02 -6.60
CA PHE A 132 33.09 -5.55 -7.14
C PHE A 132 33.47 -4.86 -8.45
N VAL A 133 32.54 -4.68 -9.40
CA VAL A 133 32.80 -3.96 -10.65
C VAL A 133 33.22 -2.53 -10.37
N ASN A 134 32.52 -1.82 -9.49
CA ASN A 134 32.91 -0.46 -9.11
C ASN A 134 34.33 -0.37 -8.55
N THR A 135 34.75 -1.36 -7.75
CA THR A 135 36.05 -1.36 -7.08
C THR A 135 37.18 -1.79 -8.02
N LYS A 136 36.96 -2.84 -8.82
CA LYS A 136 38.03 -3.52 -9.57
C LYS A 136 38.12 -3.10 -11.04
N SER A 137 37.05 -2.59 -11.64
CA SER A 137 37.10 -2.13 -13.05
C SER A 137 38.14 -1.01 -13.22
N LEU A 138 38.82 -1.02 -14.37
CA LEU A 138 39.68 0.09 -14.76
C LEU A 138 38.93 1.10 -15.66
N ASP A 139 37.81 0.69 -16.25
CA ASP A 139 36.98 1.54 -17.08
C ASP A 139 36.00 2.36 -16.24
N LEU A 140 36.15 3.67 -16.29
CA LEU A 140 35.32 4.60 -15.54
C LEU A 140 33.83 4.54 -15.93
N ASP A 141 33.54 4.31 -17.21
CA ASP A 141 32.16 4.20 -17.69
C ASP A 141 31.49 2.95 -17.12
N THR A 142 32.18 1.82 -17.06
CA THR A 142 31.68 0.58 -16.46
C THR A 142 31.50 0.71 -14.95
N LYS A 143 32.43 1.40 -14.26
CA LYS A 143 32.25 1.74 -12.82
C LYS A 143 30.96 2.52 -12.57
N HIS A 144 30.76 3.58 -13.34
CA HIS A 144 29.54 4.40 -13.21
C HIS A 144 28.29 3.58 -13.52
N ALA A 145 28.32 2.73 -14.57
CA ALA A 145 27.21 1.85 -14.90
C ALA A 145 26.88 0.90 -13.74
N ALA A 146 27.89 0.32 -13.07
CA ALA A 146 27.69 -0.57 -11.93
C ALA A 146 27.02 0.16 -10.74
N ILE A 147 27.45 1.41 -10.46
CA ILE A 147 26.80 2.19 -9.39
C ILE A 147 25.36 2.55 -9.74
N ILE A 148 25.08 2.85 -11.01
CA ILE A 148 23.70 3.13 -11.47
C ILE A 148 22.81 1.89 -11.31
N GLU A 149 23.33 0.70 -11.61
CA GLU A 149 22.60 -0.55 -11.34
C GLU A 149 22.45 -0.82 -9.83
N LEU A 150 23.42 -0.40 -8.97
CA LEU A 150 23.24 -0.42 -7.51
C LEU A 150 22.11 0.49 -7.07
N VAL A 151 22.00 1.71 -7.61
CA VAL A 151 20.85 2.59 -7.30
C VAL A 151 19.54 1.88 -7.59
N ARG A 152 19.44 1.24 -8.77
CA ARG A 152 18.23 0.51 -9.16
C ARG A 152 17.98 -0.70 -8.25
N THR A 153 19.04 -1.45 -7.90
CA THR A 153 18.94 -2.64 -7.05
C THR A 153 18.50 -2.27 -5.63
N PHE A 154 19.11 -1.25 -5.03
CA PHE A 154 18.72 -0.75 -3.71
C PHE A 154 17.29 -0.20 -3.71
N THR A 155 16.88 0.49 -4.77
CA THR A 155 15.51 1.00 -4.90
C THR A 155 14.50 -0.14 -4.94
N GLU A 156 14.73 -1.17 -5.76
CA GLU A 156 13.85 -2.33 -5.87
C GLU A 156 13.78 -3.13 -4.57
N HIS A 157 14.91 -3.24 -3.87
CA HIS A 157 15.01 -3.90 -2.55
C HIS A 157 14.55 -2.99 -1.39
N LYS A 158 14.09 -1.75 -1.68
CA LYS A 158 13.62 -0.74 -0.71
C LYS A 158 14.70 -0.23 0.27
N GLU A 159 15.95 -0.38 -0.05
CA GLU A 159 17.09 0.18 0.69
C GLU A 159 17.36 1.63 0.24
N TYR A 160 16.41 2.52 0.50
CA TYR A 160 16.41 3.88 -0.06
C TYR A 160 17.62 4.72 0.40
N ASN A 161 18.12 4.50 1.61
CA ASN A 161 19.31 5.21 2.10
C ASN A 161 20.56 4.82 1.30
N ASN A 162 20.73 3.54 1.02
CA ASN A 162 21.85 3.06 0.20
C ASN A 162 21.71 3.51 -1.26
N ALA A 163 20.47 3.55 -1.79
CA ALA A 163 20.21 4.11 -3.12
C ALA A 163 20.60 5.59 -3.19
N GLN A 164 20.24 6.40 -2.18
CA GLN A 164 20.59 7.81 -2.13
C GLN A 164 22.12 8.01 -2.04
N ALA A 165 22.82 7.26 -1.19
CA ALA A 165 24.27 7.32 -1.09
C ALA A 165 24.96 6.97 -2.44
N ALA A 166 24.46 5.96 -3.16
CA ALA A 166 24.97 5.61 -4.48
C ALA A 166 24.71 6.72 -5.52
N ILE A 167 23.55 7.39 -5.47
CA ILE A 167 23.22 8.55 -6.30
C ILE A 167 24.21 9.68 -6.02
N ASP A 168 24.42 10.04 -4.75
CA ASP A 168 25.27 11.13 -4.32
C ASP A 168 26.75 10.89 -4.71
N PHE A 169 27.17 9.64 -4.68
CA PHE A 169 28.49 9.25 -5.11
C PHE A 169 28.65 9.39 -6.63
N VAL A 170 27.78 8.77 -7.44
CA VAL A 170 27.97 8.71 -8.89
C VAL A 170 27.78 10.05 -9.60
N GLN A 171 26.94 10.93 -9.05
CA GLN A 171 26.71 12.25 -9.68
C GLN A 171 27.87 13.23 -9.53
N LYS A 172 28.85 12.97 -8.63
CA LYS A 172 30.10 13.75 -8.51
C LYS A 172 31.05 13.49 -9.68
N GLY A 173 30.90 12.35 -10.36
CA GLY A 173 31.74 11.95 -11.46
C GLY A 173 31.36 12.58 -12.82
N LYS A 174 32.31 12.66 -13.72
CA LYS A 174 32.04 13.05 -15.13
C LYS A 174 31.44 11.85 -15.87
N LEU A 175 30.13 11.86 -16.07
CA LEU A 175 29.39 10.79 -16.70
C LEU A 175 29.38 10.89 -18.24
N SER A 176 29.44 9.76 -18.92
CA SER A 176 29.12 9.66 -20.34
C SER A 176 27.61 9.96 -20.56
N LYS A 177 27.24 10.28 -21.82
CA LYS A 177 25.83 10.56 -22.17
C LYS A 177 24.91 9.39 -21.85
N GLU A 178 25.37 8.14 -22.01
CA GLU A 178 24.59 6.95 -21.71
C GLU A 178 24.42 6.77 -20.18
N ASN A 179 25.50 6.90 -19.40
CA ASN A 179 25.45 6.84 -17.94
C ASN A 179 24.65 8.00 -17.34
N LYS A 180 24.78 9.23 -17.87
CA LYS A 180 23.93 10.35 -17.45
C LYS A 180 22.45 10.03 -17.68
N LYS A 181 22.09 9.51 -18.86
CA LYS A 181 20.71 9.09 -19.15
C LYS A 181 20.22 8.02 -18.16
N ASN A 182 21.01 6.97 -17.94
CA ASN A 182 20.64 5.85 -17.08
C ASN A 182 20.55 6.29 -15.62
N LEU A 183 21.42 7.19 -15.15
CA LEU A 183 21.32 7.75 -13.80
C LEU A 183 20.04 8.57 -13.61
N LEU A 184 19.68 9.42 -14.56
CA LEU A 184 18.46 10.21 -14.49
C LEU A 184 17.21 9.31 -14.45
N LEU A 185 17.20 8.21 -15.20
CA LEU A 185 16.11 7.22 -15.15
C LEU A 185 16.10 6.48 -13.80
N ALA A 186 17.25 6.07 -13.28
CA ALA A 186 17.36 5.41 -11.99
C ALA A 186 16.93 6.34 -10.83
N LYS A 187 17.33 7.62 -10.86
CA LYS A 187 16.87 8.65 -9.91
C LYS A 187 15.37 8.87 -10.01
N ALA A 188 14.82 8.98 -11.22
CA ALA A 188 13.38 9.13 -11.39
C ALA A 188 12.61 7.94 -10.82
N TYR A 189 13.15 6.73 -11.00
CA TYR A 189 12.57 5.53 -10.42
C TYR A 189 12.66 5.52 -8.88
N PHE A 190 13.79 5.90 -8.33
CA PHE A 190 13.98 6.05 -6.89
C PHE A 190 12.94 7.02 -6.28
N TYR A 191 12.75 8.19 -6.87
CA TYR A 191 11.73 9.14 -6.40
C TYR A 191 10.31 8.67 -6.65
N GLN A 192 10.06 7.87 -7.72
CA GLN A 192 8.76 7.25 -7.95
C GLN A 192 8.38 6.30 -6.80
N GLU A 193 9.31 5.45 -6.37
CA GLU A 193 9.07 4.49 -5.28
C GLU A 193 8.95 5.19 -3.90
N GLN A 194 9.51 6.36 -3.74
CA GLN A 194 9.31 7.21 -2.55
C GLN A 194 8.04 8.06 -2.61
N GLY A 195 7.38 8.15 -3.76
CA GLY A 195 6.21 9.00 -3.96
C GLY A 195 6.52 10.47 -4.16
N ASP A 196 7.79 10.86 -4.33
CA ASP A 196 8.21 12.24 -4.58
C ASP A 196 8.09 12.59 -6.06
N LEU A 197 6.91 13.06 -6.43
CA LEU A 197 6.57 13.35 -7.82
C LEU A 197 7.33 14.55 -8.39
N ASP A 198 7.71 15.52 -7.57
CA ASP A 198 8.43 16.71 -8.01
C ASP A 198 9.85 16.36 -8.45
N TYR A 199 10.60 15.62 -7.64
CA TYR A 199 11.94 15.15 -8.02
C TYR A 199 11.87 14.12 -9.14
N MET A 200 10.85 13.25 -9.14
CA MET A 200 10.63 12.30 -10.24
C MET A 200 10.50 13.04 -11.58
N VAL A 201 9.59 14.02 -11.68
CA VAL A 201 9.32 14.71 -12.94
C VAL A 201 10.49 15.57 -13.41
N ARG A 202 11.26 16.18 -12.51
CA ARG A 202 12.49 16.92 -12.84
C ARG A 202 13.50 16.01 -13.52
N ASN A 203 13.81 14.85 -12.96
CA ASN A 203 14.76 13.91 -13.55
C ASN A 203 14.24 13.36 -14.89
N LEU A 204 12.94 13.04 -15.00
CA LEU A 204 12.34 12.59 -16.26
C LEU A 204 12.37 13.69 -17.33
N THR A 205 12.16 14.94 -16.96
CA THR A 205 12.23 16.07 -17.90
C THR A 205 13.65 16.27 -18.43
N GLU A 206 14.65 16.19 -17.52
CA GLU A 206 16.07 16.31 -17.90
C GLU A 206 16.53 15.15 -18.80
N VAL A 207 16.00 13.95 -18.64
CA VAL A 207 16.38 12.80 -19.46
C VAL A 207 15.77 12.84 -20.86
N THR A 208 14.66 13.56 -21.09
CA THR A 208 13.92 13.51 -22.37
C THR A 208 14.77 13.79 -23.62
N PRO A 209 15.72 14.75 -23.64
CA PRO A 209 16.56 15.00 -24.82
C PRO A 209 17.63 13.92 -25.07
N LEU A 210 17.87 13.04 -24.09
CA LEU A 210 18.85 11.96 -24.17
C LEU A 210 18.24 10.63 -24.66
N LEU A 211 16.90 10.55 -24.72
CA LEU A 211 16.18 9.33 -25.07
C LEU A 211 16.34 8.97 -26.55
N ARG A 212 16.52 7.67 -26.83
CA ARG A 212 16.53 7.07 -28.18
C ARG A 212 15.31 6.20 -28.37
N LYS A 213 15.03 5.73 -29.60
CA LYS A 213 13.90 4.83 -29.89
C LYS A 213 13.88 3.57 -29.01
N LYS A 214 15.06 2.99 -28.72
CA LYS A 214 15.18 1.81 -27.86
C LYS A 214 14.77 2.06 -26.40
N ASP A 215 14.80 3.29 -25.95
CA ASP A 215 14.49 3.69 -24.57
C ASP A 215 12.98 3.90 -24.33
N ARG A 216 12.12 3.52 -25.28
CA ARG A 216 10.65 3.66 -25.22
C ARG A 216 10.19 5.07 -24.89
N PRO A 217 10.61 6.09 -25.65
CA PRO A 217 10.36 7.51 -25.32
C PRO A 217 8.88 7.83 -25.18
N GLY A 218 7.98 7.18 -25.93
CA GLY A 218 6.53 7.38 -25.81
C GLY A 218 6.01 7.08 -24.42
N ARG A 219 6.43 5.94 -23.82
CA ARG A 219 6.09 5.58 -22.45
C ARG A 219 6.61 6.61 -21.43
N ILE A 220 7.84 7.06 -21.59
CA ILE A 220 8.45 8.03 -20.67
C ILE A 220 7.71 9.38 -20.78
N PHE A 221 7.41 9.86 -21.99
CA PHE A 221 6.60 11.09 -22.16
C PHE A 221 5.21 10.96 -21.59
N PHE A 222 4.60 9.76 -21.69
CA PHE A 222 3.31 9.50 -21.09
C PHE A 222 3.38 9.59 -19.54
N ILE A 223 4.37 8.97 -18.92
CA ILE A 223 4.61 9.03 -17.46
C ILE A 223 4.84 10.48 -17.01
N VAL A 224 5.63 11.26 -17.73
CA VAL A 224 5.83 12.70 -17.45
C VAL A 224 4.51 13.45 -17.54
N GLY A 225 3.68 13.16 -18.55
CA GLY A 225 2.35 13.74 -18.71
C GLY A 225 1.44 13.42 -17.50
N GLN A 226 1.40 12.15 -17.07
CA GLN A 226 0.63 11.73 -15.89
C GLN A 226 1.13 12.43 -14.61
N THR A 227 2.45 12.54 -14.44
CA THR A 227 3.03 13.17 -13.26
C THR A 227 2.69 14.66 -13.21
N TYR A 228 2.84 15.39 -14.30
CA TYR A 228 2.41 16.80 -14.36
C TYR A 228 0.91 16.95 -14.15
N GLN A 229 0.08 16.06 -14.67
CA GLN A 229 -1.35 16.09 -14.46
C GLN A 229 -1.71 15.88 -12.99
N LYS A 230 -1.05 14.95 -12.29
CA LYS A 230 -1.24 14.70 -10.86
C LYS A 230 -0.79 15.89 -10.01
N LEU A 231 0.27 16.60 -10.42
CA LEU A 231 0.78 17.82 -9.79
C LEU A 231 -0.08 19.08 -10.12
N GLY A 232 -1.06 18.96 -11.02
CA GLY A 232 -1.94 20.09 -11.41
C GLY A 232 -1.40 20.96 -12.54
N PHE A 233 -0.27 20.61 -13.17
CA PHE A 233 0.31 21.34 -14.31
C PHE A 233 -0.28 20.86 -15.63
N GLU A 234 -1.54 21.22 -15.89
CA GLU A 234 -2.31 20.69 -17.03
C GLU A 234 -1.71 21.07 -18.41
N SER A 235 -1.09 22.22 -18.53
CA SER A 235 -0.47 22.68 -19.78
C SER A 235 0.76 21.84 -20.14
N GLU A 236 1.62 21.57 -19.16
CA GLU A 236 2.79 20.71 -19.30
C GLU A 236 2.36 19.27 -19.60
N ALA A 237 1.36 18.76 -18.88
CA ALA A 237 0.79 17.45 -19.14
C ALA A 237 0.31 17.29 -20.57
N TYR A 238 -0.46 18.27 -21.07
CA TYR A 238 -0.92 18.32 -22.46
C TYR A 238 0.24 18.23 -23.45
N ASN A 239 1.28 19.04 -23.25
CA ASN A 239 2.46 19.07 -24.12
C ASN A 239 3.19 17.71 -24.13
N TYR A 240 3.33 17.06 -22.99
CA TYR A 240 3.98 15.75 -22.90
C TYR A 240 3.14 14.61 -23.48
N TYR A 241 1.83 14.62 -23.32
CA TYR A 241 0.94 13.68 -24.03
C TYR A 241 1.01 13.88 -25.55
N LYS A 242 1.07 15.12 -26.03
CA LYS A 242 1.27 15.42 -27.44
C LYS A 242 2.62 14.91 -27.96
N ARG A 243 3.71 15.06 -27.18
CA ARG A 243 5.03 14.51 -27.50
C ARG A 243 5.00 12.97 -27.51
N CYS A 244 4.30 12.36 -26.56
CA CYS A 244 4.08 10.91 -26.53
C CYS A 244 3.48 10.43 -27.87
N LEU A 245 2.40 11.03 -28.32
CA LEU A 245 1.73 10.68 -29.57
C LEU A 245 2.63 10.83 -30.80
N SER A 246 3.59 11.78 -30.80
CA SER A 246 4.54 11.97 -31.90
C SER A 246 5.56 10.85 -32.02
N THR A 247 5.73 9.99 -31.01
CA THR A 247 6.64 8.84 -31.03
C THR A 247 6.03 7.59 -31.65
N ASN A 248 4.74 7.62 -32.03
CA ASN A 248 3.98 6.46 -32.46
C ASN A 248 4.07 5.29 -31.45
N PRO A 249 3.58 5.48 -30.22
CA PRO A 249 3.71 4.49 -29.15
C PRO A 249 2.78 3.28 -29.39
N GLU A 250 2.85 2.30 -28.49
CA GLU A 250 1.93 1.16 -28.45
C GLU A 250 0.46 1.65 -28.32
N TYR A 251 -0.48 0.84 -28.82
CA TYR A 251 -1.89 1.25 -28.94
C TYR A 251 -2.50 1.76 -27.63
N GLU A 252 -2.29 1.08 -26.52
CA GLU A 252 -2.84 1.49 -25.24
C GLU A 252 -2.27 2.85 -24.77
N VAL A 253 -0.96 3.04 -24.90
CA VAL A 253 -0.30 4.32 -24.58
C VAL A 253 -0.82 5.44 -25.48
N ASP A 254 -1.02 5.18 -26.80
CA ASP A 254 -1.62 6.14 -27.73
C ASP A 254 -3.06 6.49 -27.31
N PHE A 255 -3.85 5.48 -26.99
CA PHE A 255 -5.25 5.65 -26.55
C PHE A 255 -5.34 6.51 -25.28
N TYR A 256 -4.61 6.12 -24.24
CA TYR A 256 -4.64 6.85 -22.96
C TYR A 256 -4.01 8.25 -23.07
N ALA A 257 -2.98 8.43 -23.93
CA ALA A 257 -2.42 9.76 -24.18
C ALA A 257 -3.45 10.71 -24.82
N ARG A 258 -4.24 10.22 -25.77
CA ARG A 258 -5.35 11.00 -26.38
C ARG A 258 -6.46 11.29 -25.38
N LEU A 259 -6.81 10.32 -24.58
CA LEU A 259 -7.85 10.41 -23.58
C LEU A 259 -7.49 11.47 -22.52
N TYR A 260 -6.29 11.37 -21.93
CA TYR A 260 -5.84 12.31 -20.91
C TYR A 260 -5.49 13.68 -21.48
N MET A 261 -5.01 13.76 -22.74
CA MET A 261 -4.85 15.03 -23.43
C MET A 261 -6.19 15.78 -23.59
N ALA A 262 -7.29 15.05 -23.84
CA ALA A 262 -8.60 15.65 -23.90
C ALA A 262 -9.08 16.14 -22.50
N GLN A 263 -8.70 15.43 -21.44
CA GLN A 263 -9.04 15.78 -20.05
C GLN A 263 -8.30 17.01 -19.54
N VAL A 264 -7.01 17.17 -19.90
CA VAL A 264 -6.16 18.32 -19.48
C VAL A 264 -6.20 19.49 -20.47
N THR A 265 -7.11 19.47 -21.44
CA THR A 265 -7.25 20.60 -22.36
C THR A 265 -7.66 21.84 -21.60
N GLU A 266 -6.84 22.89 -21.67
CA GLU A 266 -6.97 24.12 -20.90
C GLU A 266 -8.33 24.79 -21.09
N ILE A 267 -9.03 25.03 -19.99
CA ILE A 267 -10.44 25.44 -19.93
C ILE A 267 -10.62 26.95 -20.08
N SER A 268 -9.55 27.72 -20.01
CA SER A 268 -9.58 29.17 -19.95
C SER A 268 -10.22 29.88 -21.17
N ARG A 269 -10.52 29.11 -22.24
CA ARG A 269 -11.16 29.65 -23.46
C ARG A 269 -12.33 28.74 -23.89
N SER A 270 -13.52 29.32 -24.06
CA SER A 270 -14.75 28.62 -24.47
C SER A 270 -14.64 27.73 -25.73
N LYS A 271 -13.66 28.00 -26.60
CA LYS A 271 -13.34 27.15 -27.76
C LYS A 271 -12.70 25.83 -27.41
N SER A 272 -12.02 25.73 -26.26
CA SER A 272 -11.32 24.52 -25.81
C SER A 272 -12.25 23.45 -25.26
N VAL A 273 -13.34 23.83 -24.55
CA VAL A 273 -14.35 22.90 -24.04
C VAL A 273 -15.02 22.10 -25.15
N ASN A 274 -15.45 22.80 -26.23
CA ASN A 274 -16.05 22.12 -27.38
C ASN A 274 -15.06 21.25 -28.15
N ALA A 275 -13.77 21.65 -28.19
CA ALA A 275 -12.71 20.83 -28.79
C ALA A 275 -12.46 19.56 -27.99
N ALA A 276 -12.41 19.63 -26.64
CA ALA A 276 -12.31 18.47 -25.76
C ALA A 276 -13.49 17.52 -25.95
N ARG A 277 -14.74 18.02 -25.91
CA ARG A 277 -15.94 17.22 -26.15
C ARG A 277 -15.92 16.56 -27.56
N LYS A 278 -15.40 17.25 -28.57
CA LYS A 278 -15.23 16.68 -29.91
C LYS A 278 -14.19 15.55 -29.91
N SER A 279 -13.10 15.70 -29.16
CA SER A 279 -12.06 14.68 -29.01
C SER A 279 -12.60 13.42 -28.33
N PHE A 280 -13.34 13.54 -27.24
CA PHE A 280 -14.00 12.40 -26.59
C PHE A 280 -15.00 11.69 -27.54
N ARG A 281 -15.81 12.47 -28.29
CA ARG A 281 -16.74 11.91 -29.27
C ARG A 281 -16.02 11.16 -30.41
N LYS A 282 -14.82 11.64 -30.81
CA LYS A 282 -13.99 10.95 -31.80
C LYS A 282 -13.48 9.62 -31.26
N LEU A 283 -13.05 9.58 -29.99
CA LEU A 283 -12.62 8.34 -29.32
C LEU A 283 -13.77 7.33 -29.23
N LEU A 284 -14.99 7.75 -28.87
CA LEU A 284 -16.17 6.89 -28.81
C LEU A 284 -16.59 6.32 -30.16
N LYS A 285 -16.36 7.05 -31.26
CA LYS A 285 -16.72 6.61 -32.63
C LYS A 285 -15.72 5.63 -33.22
N ASP A 286 -14.49 5.59 -32.71
CA ASP A 286 -13.46 4.68 -33.19
C ASP A 286 -13.77 3.26 -32.71
N SER A 287 -13.95 2.36 -33.67
CA SER A 287 -14.30 0.95 -33.40
C SER A 287 -13.21 0.19 -32.63
N LYS A 288 -11.97 0.65 -32.72
CA LYS A 288 -10.83 0.08 -31.95
C LYS A 288 -11.01 0.29 -30.44
N ASN A 289 -11.74 1.34 -30.01
CA ASN A 289 -11.93 1.71 -28.61
C ASN A 289 -13.17 1.06 -28.00
N LYS A 290 -13.75 0.02 -28.61
CA LYS A 290 -15.00 -0.61 -28.14
C LYS A 290 -14.89 -1.10 -26.70
N GLU A 291 -13.74 -1.66 -26.32
CA GLU A 291 -13.45 -2.21 -24.99
C GLU A 291 -13.16 -1.13 -23.94
N PHE A 292 -12.86 0.11 -24.35
CA PHE A 292 -12.54 1.24 -23.49
C PHE A 292 -13.68 2.27 -23.37
N LYS A 293 -14.89 1.95 -23.79
CA LYS A 293 -16.01 2.90 -23.75
C LYS A 293 -16.37 3.31 -22.32
N ASP A 294 -16.35 2.38 -21.38
CA ASP A 294 -16.52 2.63 -19.96
C ASP A 294 -15.52 3.69 -19.46
N LYS A 295 -14.23 3.53 -19.78
CA LYS A 295 -13.17 4.48 -19.41
C LYS A 295 -13.38 5.84 -20.10
N ILE A 296 -13.77 5.87 -21.37
CA ILE A 296 -14.03 7.15 -22.07
C ILE A 296 -15.20 7.87 -21.42
N PHE A 297 -16.31 7.20 -21.09
CA PHE A 297 -17.44 7.82 -20.40
C PHE A 297 -17.09 8.28 -19.00
N TYR A 298 -16.29 7.50 -18.27
CA TYR A 298 -15.78 7.91 -16.96
C TYR A 298 -15.00 9.24 -17.05
N GLU A 299 -14.05 9.36 -17.99
CA GLU A 299 -13.26 10.55 -18.17
C GLU A 299 -14.06 11.73 -18.70
N MET A 300 -15.11 11.48 -19.51
CA MET A 300 -16.08 12.51 -19.89
C MET A 300 -16.83 13.04 -18.66
N GLY A 301 -17.28 12.15 -17.77
CA GLY A 301 -17.92 12.52 -16.51
C GLY A 301 -16.99 13.38 -15.63
N VAL A 302 -15.73 12.99 -15.47
CA VAL A 302 -14.71 13.79 -14.75
C VAL A 302 -14.51 15.16 -15.40
N PHE A 303 -14.42 15.22 -16.74
CA PHE A 303 -14.29 16.45 -17.48
C PHE A 303 -15.51 17.36 -17.28
N GLU A 304 -16.74 16.85 -17.42
CA GLU A 304 -17.97 17.64 -17.25
C GLU A 304 -18.14 18.11 -15.79
N LEU A 305 -17.67 17.32 -14.81
CA LEU A 305 -17.65 17.73 -13.41
C LEU A 305 -16.71 18.93 -13.18
N LYS A 306 -15.53 18.96 -13.78
CA LYS A 306 -14.63 20.13 -13.79
C LYS A 306 -15.30 21.36 -14.42
N GLN A 307 -16.16 21.15 -15.43
CA GLN A 307 -16.96 22.24 -16.06
C GLN A 307 -18.17 22.65 -15.23
N LYS A 308 -18.39 22.10 -14.05
CA LYS A 308 -19.58 22.29 -13.20
C LYS A 308 -20.89 21.87 -13.90
N ASN A 309 -20.83 21.07 -14.94
CA ASN A 309 -21.96 20.50 -15.63
C ASN A 309 -22.41 19.20 -15.00
N LEU A 310 -23.05 19.31 -13.82
CA LEU A 310 -23.40 18.18 -12.96
C LEU A 310 -24.32 17.18 -13.67
N THR A 311 -25.31 17.66 -14.44
CA THR A 311 -26.28 16.80 -15.12
C THR A 311 -25.59 15.89 -16.13
N GLN A 312 -24.68 16.43 -16.95
CA GLN A 312 -23.96 15.64 -17.93
C GLN A 312 -22.94 14.69 -17.26
N ALA A 313 -22.29 15.16 -16.17
CA ALA A 313 -21.37 14.32 -15.41
C ALA A 313 -22.06 13.08 -14.84
N LEU A 314 -23.24 13.25 -14.21
CA LEU A 314 -24.06 12.13 -13.72
C LEU A 314 -24.46 11.17 -14.84
N GLU A 315 -24.84 11.69 -16.02
CA GLU A 315 -25.20 10.86 -17.16
C GLU A 315 -24.00 10.06 -17.68
N ASP A 316 -22.83 10.68 -17.80
CA ASP A 316 -21.64 10.05 -18.34
C ASP A 316 -21.08 8.98 -17.37
N PHE A 317 -21.07 9.21 -16.05
CA PHE A 317 -20.72 8.19 -15.06
C PHE A 317 -21.70 6.99 -15.11
N ASN A 318 -23.02 7.25 -15.24
CA ASN A 318 -23.99 6.18 -15.39
C ASN A 318 -23.86 5.43 -16.74
N ARG A 319 -23.34 6.09 -17.78
CA ARG A 319 -23.01 5.41 -19.05
C ARG A 319 -21.77 4.54 -18.90
N SER A 320 -20.73 5.03 -18.18
CA SER A 320 -19.54 4.25 -17.85
C SER A 320 -19.92 2.91 -17.21
N ILE A 321 -20.72 2.95 -16.15
CA ILE A 321 -21.21 1.74 -15.45
C ILE A 321 -22.03 0.83 -16.36
N ARG A 322 -22.83 1.38 -17.29
CA ARG A 322 -23.63 0.58 -18.22
C ARG A 322 -22.83 -0.14 -19.30
N GLU A 323 -21.69 0.40 -19.70
CA GLU A 323 -20.74 -0.32 -20.59
C GLU A 323 -20.03 -1.44 -19.83
N GLY A 324 -19.62 -1.24 -18.57
CA GLY A 324 -19.26 -2.26 -17.58
C GLY A 324 -18.19 -3.26 -17.99
N ASN A 325 -17.16 -2.84 -18.70
CA ASN A 325 -16.09 -3.72 -19.17
C ASN A 325 -15.00 -3.95 -18.12
N ASN A 326 -14.85 -3.01 -17.16
CA ASN A 326 -13.80 -3.05 -16.17
C ASN A 326 -14.35 -2.73 -14.77
N LYS A 327 -14.33 -3.72 -13.86
CA LYS A 327 -14.83 -3.57 -12.47
C LYS A 327 -14.23 -2.39 -11.73
N ARG A 328 -12.96 -2.10 -11.96
CA ARG A 328 -12.29 -0.97 -11.30
C ARG A 328 -12.85 0.37 -11.79
N ILE A 329 -13.07 0.51 -13.11
CA ILE A 329 -13.68 1.72 -13.68
C ILE A 329 -15.11 1.89 -13.16
N ASP A 330 -15.87 0.79 -13.08
CA ASP A 330 -17.20 0.82 -12.47
C ASP A 330 -17.13 1.29 -11.01
N GLY A 331 -16.19 0.76 -10.23
CA GLY A 331 -15.95 1.18 -8.84
C GLY A 331 -15.60 2.66 -8.71
N GLU A 332 -14.74 3.18 -9.58
CA GLU A 332 -14.41 4.61 -9.63
C GLU A 332 -15.62 5.47 -10.04
N ALA A 333 -16.44 5.02 -10.99
CA ALA A 333 -17.64 5.71 -11.40
C ALA A 333 -18.71 5.70 -10.28
N TYR A 334 -18.91 4.57 -9.60
CA TYR A 334 -19.75 4.49 -8.41
C TYR A 334 -19.27 5.44 -7.31
N LEU A 335 -17.97 5.48 -7.04
CA LEU A 335 -17.39 6.38 -6.04
C LEU A 335 -17.69 7.85 -6.40
N ARG A 336 -17.49 8.26 -7.66
CA ARG A 336 -17.80 9.63 -8.10
C ARG A 336 -19.28 9.98 -7.97
N LEU A 337 -20.16 9.05 -8.32
CA LEU A 337 -21.61 9.23 -8.10
C LEU A 337 -21.90 9.35 -6.59
N GLY A 338 -21.33 8.48 -5.76
CA GLY A 338 -21.48 8.53 -4.31
C GLY A 338 -21.03 9.88 -3.73
N GLU A 339 -19.88 10.40 -4.14
CA GLU A 339 -19.36 11.71 -3.75
C GLU A 339 -20.30 12.85 -4.17
N ILE A 340 -20.80 12.85 -5.41
CA ILE A 340 -21.73 13.86 -5.90
C ILE A 340 -23.02 13.85 -5.09
N TYR A 341 -23.60 12.66 -4.85
CA TYR A 341 -24.83 12.53 -4.05
C TYR A 341 -24.60 12.90 -2.58
N TYR A 342 -23.40 12.70 -2.05
CA TYR A 342 -23.03 13.09 -0.68
C TYR A 342 -22.79 14.60 -0.57
N ASP A 343 -21.78 15.11 -1.28
CA ASP A 343 -21.25 16.46 -1.06
C ASP A 343 -22.12 17.53 -1.71
N THR A 344 -22.71 17.25 -2.90
CA THR A 344 -23.41 18.26 -3.70
C THR A 344 -24.94 18.16 -3.57
N LEU A 345 -25.48 16.97 -3.69
CA LEU A 345 -26.94 16.75 -3.73
C LEU A 345 -27.54 16.41 -2.37
N ARG A 346 -26.73 16.05 -1.39
CA ARG A 346 -27.10 15.68 -0.01
C ARG A 346 -28.21 14.61 0.03
N LYS A 347 -28.16 13.66 -0.89
CA LYS A 347 -29.08 12.51 -0.98
C LYS A 347 -28.37 11.26 -0.42
N TYR A 348 -28.32 11.16 0.89
CA TYR A 348 -27.50 10.17 1.61
C TYR A 348 -27.92 8.71 1.36
N GLU A 349 -29.23 8.41 1.16
CA GLU A 349 -29.68 7.06 0.80
C GLU A 349 -29.09 6.60 -0.55
N LEU A 350 -29.11 7.49 -1.56
CA LEU A 350 -28.51 7.19 -2.86
C LEU A 350 -26.98 7.15 -2.77
N SER A 351 -26.41 8.07 -1.99
CA SER A 351 -24.96 8.07 -1.75
C SER A 351 -24.50 6.76 -1.16
N GLN A 352 -25.18 6.27 -0.11
CA GLN A 352 -24.88 4.97 0.53
C GLN A 352 -24.87 3.83 -0.50
N ALA A 353 -25.90 3.72 -1.33
CA ALA A 353 -26.00 2.67 -2.33
C ALA A 353 -24.84 2.71 -3.36
N TYR A 354 -24.38 3.91 -3.71
CA TYR A 354 -23.24 4.09 -4.61
C TYR A 354 -21.89 3.80 -3.91
N TYR A 355 -21.71 4.21 -2.65
CA TYR A 355 -20.52 3.86 -1.87
C TYR A 355 -20.41 2.36 -1.63
N ASP A 356 -21.51 1.69 -1.35
CA ASP A 356 -21.56 0.24 -1.20
C ASP A 356 -21.14 -0.47 -2.50
N SER A 357 -21.70 -0.02 -3.64
CA SER A 357 -21.30 -0.52 -4.95
C SER A 357 -19.82 -0.25 -5.26
N ALA A 358 -19.30 0.91 -4.87
CA ALA A 358 -17.90 1.29 -5.06
C ALA A 358 -16.95 0.38 -4.27
N ILE A 359 -17.23 0.12 -2.99
CA ILE A 359 -16.41 -0.76 -2.14
C ILE A 359 -16.36 -2.20 -2.67
N ASN A 360 -17.49 -2.69 -3.20
CA ASN A 360 -17.57 -4.03 -3.77
C ASN A 360 -16.82 -4.17 -5.11
N ALA A 361 -16.64 -3.07 -5.84
CA ALA A 361 -15.97 -3.06 -7.15
C ALA A 361 -14.50 -2.62 -7.09
N LEU A 362 -14.13 -1.74 -6.16
CA LEU A 362 -12.76 -1.24 -6.03
C LEU A 362 -11.83 -2.27 -5.40
N PRO A 363 -10.58 -2.37 -5.85
CA PRO A 363 -9.58 -3.22 -5.21
C PRO A 363 -9.17 -2.66 -3.84
N LYS A 364 -8.78 -3.52 -2.90
CA LYS A 364 -8.43 -3.13 -1.53
C LYS A 364 -7.21 -2.21 -1.43
N ASP A 365 -6.32 -2.27 -2.43
CA ASP A 365 -5.13 -1.42 -2.55
C ASP A 365 -5.42 -0.08 -3.25
N TYR A 366 -6.69 0.25 -3.46
CA TYR A 366 -7.09 1.54 -4.01
C TYR A 366 -6.71 2.69 -3.07
N GLU A 367 -6.14 3.77 -3.63
CA GLU A 367 -5.71 4.94 -2.86
C GLU A 367 -6.89 5.54 -2.07
N GLY A 368 -6.79 5.56 -0.74
CA GLY A 368 -7.85 6.07 0.14
C GLY A 368 -9.00 5.10 0.38
N TYR A 369 -8.85 3.80 0.11
CA TYR A 369 -9.88 2.78 0.34
C TYR A 369 -10.45 2.82 1.77
N ASP A 370 -9.60 2.97 2.79
CA ASP A 370 -10.05 3.04 4.19
C ASP A 370 -10.93 4.27 4.47
N ARG A 371 -10.61 5.41 3.85
CA ARG A 371 -11.44 6.63 3.95
C ARG A 371 -12.80 6.44 3.28
N ILE A 372 -12.83 5.78 2.12
CA ILE A 372 -14.06 5.45 1.40
C ILE A 372 -14.93 4.52 2.27
N LYS A 373 -14.32 3.50 2.88
CA LYS A 373 -14.97 2.54 3.77
C LYS A 373 -15.50 3.22 5.04
N ALA A 374 -14.74 4.14 5.64
CA ALA A 374 -15.20 4.91 6.81
C ALA A 374 -16.44 5.76 6.47
N ARG A 375 -16.45 6.42 5.30
CA ARG A 375 -17.61 7.21 4.84
C ARG A 375 -18.82 6.31 4.55
N GLN A 376 -18.61 5.16 3.92
CA GLN A 376 -19.66 4.17 3.69
C GLN A 376 -20.26 3.69 5.02
N SER A 377 -19.44 3.42 6.04
CA SER A 377 -19.92 3.01 7.36
C SER A 377 -20.81 4.06 8.03
N ILE A 378 -20.50 5.35 7.90
CA ILE A 378 -21.35 6.45 8.39
C ILE A 378 -22.69 6.47 7.66
N LEU A 379 -22.67 6.28 6.35
CA LEU A 379 -23.88 6.26 5.54
C LEU A 379 -24.74 5.02 5.81
N ASP A 380 -24.13 3.87 6.08
CA ASP A 380 -24.84 2.65 6.49
C ASP A 380 -25.58 2.86 7.81
N GLU A 381 -24.90 3.46 8.78
CA GLU A 381 -25.51 3.79 10.07
C GLU A 381 -26.69 4.78 9.90
N PHE A 382 -26.50 5.79 9.05
CA PHE A 382 -27.55 6.74 8.69
C PHE A 382 -28.77 6.05 8.08
N VAL A 383 -28.56 5.27 7.02
CA VAL A 383 -29.65 4.57 6.29
C VAL A 383 -30.32 3.52 7.18
N LYS A 384 -29.54 2.83 8.03
CA LYS A 384 -30.07 1.88 9.02
C LYS A 384 -31.08 2.54 9.96
N ASN A 385 -30.73 3.68 10.55
CA ASN A 385 -31.61 4.41 11.46
C ASN A 385 -32.85 4.93 10.72
N LEU A 386 -32.70 5.48 9.52
CA LEU A 386 -33.81 5.95 8.70
C LEU A 386 -34.78 4.83 8.34
N ASN A 387 -34.24 3.68 7.93
CA ASN A 387 -35.04 2.50 7.61
C ASN A 387 -35.70 1.90 8.86
N THR A 388 -35.04 1.94 10.03
CA THR A 388 -35.61 1.51 11.29
C THR A 388 -36.88 2.32 11.62
N ILE A 389 -36.81 3.64 11.50
CA ILE A 389 -37.98 4.50 11.70
C ILE A 389 -39.12 4.13 10.73
N LYS A 390 -38.80 4.14 9.39
CA LYS A 390 -39.81 3.84 8.37
C LYS A 390 -40.43 2.47 8.56
N TRP A 391 -39.64 1.48 8.93
CA TRP A 391 -40.08 0.09 9.10
C TRP A 391 -40.94 -0.07 10.36
N GLN A 392 -40.48 0.41 11.52
CA GLN A 392 -41.23 0.33 12.78
C GLN A 392 -42.52 1.13 12.71
N ASP A 393 -42.52 2.31 12.09
CA ASP A 393 -43.73 3.09 11.85
C ASP A 393 -44.75 2.35 10.99
N SER A 394 -44.24 1.66 9.93
CA SER A 394 -45.09 0.84 9.07
C SER A 394 -45.71 -0.35 9.85
N LEU A 395 -44.92 -1.02 10.72
CA LEU A 395 -45.40 -2.13 11.52
C LEU A 395 -46.44 -1.66 12.56
N LEU A 396 -46.21 -0.50 13.22
CA LEU A 396 -47.16 0.11 14.14
C LEU A 396 -48.47 0.51 13.44
N ALA A 397 -48.39 1.08 12.24
CA ALA A 397 -49.55 1.38 11.43
C ALA A 397 -50.33 0.12 11.00
N MET A 398 -49.60 -0.97 10.70
CA MET A 398 -50.23 -2.26 10.37
C MET A 398 -50.88 -2.92 11.58
N SER A 399 -50.35 -2.70 12.81
CA SER A 399 -50.91 -3.27 14.02
C SER A 399 -52.31 -2.73 14.35
N ALA A 400 -52.68 -1.57 13.79
CA ALA A 400 -54.00 -0.96 13.95
C ALA A 400 -55.03 -1.43 12.91
N LEU A 401 -54.65 -2.24 11.92
CA LEU A 401 -55.53 -2.73 10.85
C LEU A 401 -56.17 -4.07 11.26
N ASP A 402 -57.39 -4.27 10.81
CA ASP A 402 -58.02 -5.59 10.86
C ASP A 402 -57.33 -6.58 9.89
N SER A 403 -57.49 -7.88 10.16
CA SER A 403 -56.81 -8.96 9.41
C SER A 403 -57.15 -8.97 7.91
N SER A 404 -58.35 -8.54 7.52
CA SER A 404 -58.75 -8.51 6.08
C SER A 404 -58.06 -7.37 5.33
N THR A 405 -58.04 -6.17 5.93
CA THR A 405 -57.39 -4.98 5.38
C THR A 405 -55.85 -5.15 5.37
N LEU A 406 -55.28 -5.75 6.40
CA LEU A 406 -53.84 -6.09 6.46
C LEU A 406 -53.48 -7.03 5.31
N ARG A 407 -54.26 -8.09 5.09
CA ARG A 407 -54.00 -9.05 4.01
C ARG A 407 -54.07 -8.39 2.62
N ALA A 408 -55.12 -7.56 2.38
CA ALA A 408 -55.25 -6.82 1.12
C ALA A 408 -54.07 -5.85 0.88
N ARG A 409 -53.54 -5.19 1.94
CA ARG A 409 -52.38 -4.27 1.84
C ARG A 409 -51.10 -5.01 1.53
N ILE A 410 -50.84 -6.14 2.20
CA ILE A 410 -49.67 -6.98 1.92
C ILE A 410 -49.72 -7.56 0.50
N ASP A 411 -50.91 -8.02 0.07
CA ASP A 411 -51.10 -8.51 -1.29
C ASP A 411 -50.83 -7.43 -2.35
N SER A 412 -51.40 -6.23 -2.15
CA SER A 412 -51.15 -5.09 -3.07
C SER A 412 -49.66 -4.71 -3.15
N ALA A 413 -48.94 -4.71 -2.01
CA ALA A 413 -47.52 -4.44 -1.95
C ALA A 413 -46.69 -5.55 -2.66
N PHE A 414 -47.05 -6.81 -2.46
CA PHE A 414 -46.44 -7.95 -3.11
C PHE A 414 -46.65 -7.90 -4.65
N GLN A 415 -47.86 -7.63 -5.09
CA GLN A 415 -48.18 -7.46 -6.53
C GLN A 415 -47.42 -6.29 -7.16
N ALA A 416 -47.29 -5.16 -6.46
CA ALA A 416 -46.50 -4.01 -6.90
C ALA A 416 -45.01 -4.38 -7.04
N LYS A 417 -44.46 -5.11 -6.08
CA LYS A 417 -43.07 -5.61 -6.10
C LYS A 417 -42.85 -6.59 -7.26
N LYS A 418 -43.80 -7.50 -7.49
CA LYS A 418 -43.78 -8.45 -8.62
C LYS A 418 -43.84 -7.73 -9.97
N ARG A 419 -44.72 -6.74 -10.14
CA ARG A 419 -44.78 -5.92 -11.37
C ARG A 419 -43.49 -5.17 -11.66
N LEU A 420 -42.82 -4.65 -10.64
CA LEU A 420 -41.51 -4.02 -10.77
C LEU A 420 -40.44 -5.03 -11.19
N ALA A 421 -40.41 -6.21 -10.58
CA ALA A 421 -39.49 -7.29 -10.95
C ALA A 421 -39.74 -7.75 -12.41
N ASP A 422 -40.98 -8.01 -12.81
CA ASP A 422 -41.36 -8.41 -14.17
C ASP A 422 -41.05 -7.32 -15.22
N SER A 423 -41.20 -6.05 -14.86
CA SER A 423 -40.79 -4.92 -15.72
C SER A 423 -39.30 -4.82 -15.93
N ASN A 424 -38.51 -5.12 -14.90
CA ASN A 424 -37.05 -5.17 -14.98
C ASN A 424 -36.55 -6.39 -15.76
N GLU A 425 -37.24 -7.54 -15.62
CA GLU A 425 -36.91 -8.75 -16.37
C GLU A 425 -37.29 -8.61 -17.85
N SER A 426 -38.42 -7.98 -18.15
CA SER A 426 -38.80 -7.66 -19.53
C SER A 426 -37.87 -6.67 -20.22
N LYS A 427 -37.32 -5.72 -19.47
CA LYS A 427 -36.25 -4.83 -19.96
C LYS A 427 -34.96 -5.59 -20.21
N LYS A 428 -34.58 -6.54 -19.33
CA LYS A 428 -33.43 -7.44 -19.51
C LYS A 428 -33.61 -8.36 -20.71
N LYS A 429 -34.80 -8.97 -20.90
CA LYS A 429 -35.11 -9.82 -22.07
C LYS A 429 -35.10 -9.03 -23.39
N LYS A 430 -35.64 -7.79 -23.44
CA LYS A 430 -35.52 -6.91 -24.61
C LYS A 430 -34.07 -6.54 -24.96
N LYS A 431 -33.20 -6.38 -23.95
CA LYS A 431 -31.77 -6.13 -24.17
C LYS A 431 -31.05 -7.36 -24.71
N ARG A 432 -31.42 -8.57 -24.23
CA ARG A 432 -30.87 -9.85 -24.66
C ARG A 432 -31.29 -10.18 -26.11
N ASN A 433 -32.57 -10.05 -26.47
CA ASN A 433 -33.03 -10.25 -27.85
C ASN A 433 -32.47 -9.22 -28.85
N ARG A 434 -32.14 -8.02 -28.42
CA ARG A 434 -31.47 -7.02 -29.26
C ARG A 434 -30.01 -7.36 -29.54
N ILE A 435 -29.35 -8.04 -28.61
CA ILE A 435 -27.95 -8.54 -28.76
C ILE A 435 -27.95 -9.77 -29.67
N GLU A 436 -28.93 -10.69 -29.54
CA GLU A 436 -29.06 -11.85 -30.42
C GLU A 436 -29.44 -11.48 -31.88
N ILE A 437 -30.22 -10.44 -32.09
CA ILE A 437 -30.55 -9.96 -33.46
C ILE A 437 -29.33 -9.32 -34.12
N VAL A 438 -28.41 -8.68 -33.34
CA VAL A 438 -27.19 -8.09 -33.89
C VAL A 438 -26.08 -9.13 -34.09
N SER A 439 -26.05 -10.22 -33.33
CA SER A 439 -25.14 -11.35 -33.56
C SER A 439 -25.52 -12.26 -34.71
N ASN A 440 -26.83 -12.41 -35.00
CA ASN A 440 -27.30 -13.24 -36.10
C ASN A 440 -27.19 -12.61 -37.50
N THR A 441 -26.95 -11.30 -37.59
CA THR A 441 -26.75 -10.63 -38.91
C THR A 441 -25.31 -10.69 -39.42
N ASN A 442 -24.35 -11.16 -38.63
CA ASN A 442 -22.94 -11.25 -39.02
C ASN A 442 -22.47 -12.67 -39.37
N ASN A 443 -23.33 -13.69 -39.38
CA ASN A 443 -22.95 -15.07 -39.66
C ASN A 443 -23.53 -15.60 -41.00
N VAL A 444 -23.42 -14.84 -42.10
CA VAL A 444 -23.85 -15.34 -43.45
C VAL A 444 -22.63 -15.65 -44.34
N PHE A 445 -21.42 -15.61 -43.89
CA PHE A 445 -20.29 -16.09 -44.68
C PHE A 445 -19.24 -16.81 -43.77
N SER A 446 -19.47 -18.09 -43.53
CA SER A 446 -18.43 -19.11 -43.43
C SER A 446 -19.07 -20.49 -43.39
N SER A 447 -19.06 -21.15 -44.50
CA SER A 447 -19.23 -22.59 -44.62
C SER A 447 -17.88 -23.28 -44.49
N GLY A 448 -17.80 -24.31 -43.67
CA GLY A 448 -16.68 -25.25 -43.71
C GLY A 448 -16.41 -25.95 -42.38
N ASP A 449 -16.99 -27.09 -42.21
CA ASP A 449 -16.59 -28.35 -41.54
C ASP A 449 -15.73 -28.30 -40.25
N ASP A 450 -16.21 -28.88 -39.27
CA ASP A 450 -16.00 -30.16 -38.59
C ASP A 450 -15.71 -30.10 -37.08
N ASN A 451 -16.52 -30.85 -36.40
CA ASN A 451 -16.34 -31.62 -35.15
C ASN A 451 -15.71 -31.03 -33.87
N GLY A 452 -16.56 -30.95 -32.88
CA GLY A 452 -16.27 -31.65 -31.59
C GLY A 452 -15.92 -30.77 -30.40
N GLN A 453 -16.87 -30.82 -29.50
CA GLN A 453 -16.75 -30.51 -28.05
C GLN A 453 -17.10 -29.08 -27.59
N GLN A 454 -18.30 -29.06 -27.07
CA GLN A 454 -18.83 -28.01 -26.19
C GLN A 454 -17.95 -27.81 -24.98
N GLN A 455 -17.44 -26.59 -24.84
CA GLN A 455 -17.12 -26.02 -23.53
C GLN A 455 -17.91 -24.72 -23.40
N GLU A 456 -18.96 -24.78 -22.60
CA GLU A 456 -19.74 -23.63 -22.16
C GLU A 456 -18.80 -22.64 -21.43
N GLY A 457 -18.59 -21.49 -22.03
CA GLY A 457 -18.00 -20.33 -21.40
C GLY A 457 -19.05 -19.57 -20.60
N ASP A 458 -18.89 -19.58 -19.30
CA ASP A 458 -19.76 -18.98 -18.30
C ASP A 458 -19.54 -17.46 -18.26
N ASP A 459 -20.38 -16.69 -18.93
CA ASP A 459 -20.53 -15.23 -18.75
C ASP A 459 -21.55 -14.97 -17.62
N ALA A 460 -21.12 -15.20 -16.37
CA ALA A 460 -21.89 -14.91 -15.18
C ALA A 460 -21.53 -13.58 -14.57
N THR A 461 -22.09 -12.50 -15.10
CA THR A 461 -22.22 -11.21 -14.40
C THR A 461 -23.66 -11.00 -13.96
N ASP A 462 -24.21 -11.94 -13.20
CA ASP A 462 -25.49 -11.74 -12.53
C ASP A 462 -25.26 -11.79 -11.02
N TRP A 463 -25.83 -10.78 -10.34
CA TRP A 463 -25.87 -10.74 -8.90
C TRP A 463 -26.36 -12.10 -8.36
N TYR A 464 -25.56 -12.72 -7.48
CA TYR A 464 -25.75 -14.11 -7.02
C TYR A 464 -27.18 -14.42 -6.58
N PHE A 465 -27.85 -13.50 -5.87
CA PHE A 465 -29.25 -13.69 -5.44
C PHE A 465 -30.31 -13.44 -6.53
N GLY A 466 -29.90 -12.96 -7.69
CA GLY A 466 -30.74 -12.82 -8.87
C GLY A 466 -30.60 -13.98 -9.86
N ASN A 467 -29.65 -14.88 -9.66
CA ASN A 467 -29.38 -16.04 -10.51
C ASN A 467 -29.82 -17.33 -9.81
N PRO A 468 -30.97 -17.94 -10.17
CA PRO A 468 -31.47 -19.17 -9.54
C PRO A 468 -30.51 -20.35 -9.68
N SER A 469 -29.77 -20.44 -10.78
CA SER A 469 -28.77 -21.50 -11.01
C SER A 469 -27.55 -21.33 -10.11
N ALA A 470 -27.02 -20.10 -9.95
CA ALA A 470 -25.92 -19.81 -9.02
C ALA A 470 -26.33 -20.00 -7.56
N MET A 471 -27.57 -19.64 -7.20
CA MET A 471 -28.11 -19.89 -5.87
C MET A 471 -28.28 -21.38 -5.58
N SER A 472 -28.78 -22.17 -6.53
CA SER A 472 -28.92 -23.63 -6.39
C SER A 472 -27.56 -24.31 -6.24
N LEU A 473 -26.58 -23.89 -7.06
CA LEU A 473 -25.20 -24.39 -6.97
C LEU A 473 -24.56 -24.04 -5.64
N GLY A 474 -24.71 -22.79 -5.20
CA GLY A 474 -24.17 -22.30 -3.92
C GLY A 474 -24.86 -22.97 -2.71
N GLN A 475 -26.17 -23.26 -2.78
CA GLN A 475 -26.87 -24.03 -1.76
C GLN A 475 -26.38 -25.49 -1.70
N THR A 476 -26.12 -26.09 -2.83
CA THR A 476 -25.59 -27.46 -2.93
C THR A 476 -24.17 -27.52 -2.38
N GLU A 477 -23.31 -26.57 -2.76
CA GLU A 477 -21.94 -26.44 -2.27
C GLU A 477 -21.90 -26.13 -0.76
N PHE A 478 -22.81 -25.26 -0.29
CA PHE A 478 -22.96 -24.97 1.13
C PHE A 478 -23.36 -26.21 1.92
N LYS A 479 -24.34 -26.98 1.43
CA LYS A 479 -24.78 -28.23 2.06
C LYS A 479 -23.69 -29.30 2.04
N ARG A 480 -22.88 -29.35 0.99
CA ARG A 480 -21.77 -30.29 0.86
C ARG A 480 -20.65 -29.99 1.87
N ILE A 481 -20.33 -28.70 2.08
CA ILE A 481 -19.23 -28.28 2.99
C ILE A 481 -19.70 -28.20 4.44
N TRP A 482 -20.91 -27.71 4.69
CA TRP A 482 -21.39 -27.35 6.02
C TRP A 482 -22.56 -28.22 6.53
N GLY A 483 -23.08 -29.13 5.72
CA GLY A 483 -24.24 -29.95 6.03
C GLY A 483 -25.55 -29.18 6.01
N ASN A 484 -26.63 -29.82 6.48
CA ASN A 484 -27.96 -29.25 6.50
C ASN A 484 -28.13 -28.37 7.75
N ILE A 485 -27.58 -27.14 7.69
CA ILE A 485 -27.62 -26.17 8.77
C ILE A 485 -28.83 -25.26 8.59
N ALA A 486 -29.65 -25.13 9.63
CA ALA A 486 -30.77 -24.19 9.65
C ALA A 486 -30.24 -22.73 9.60
N LEU A 487 -31.00 -21.84 9.00
CA LEU A 487 -30.68 -20.41 8.91
C LEU A 487 -30.84 -19.81 10.33
N GLU A 488 -29.72 -19.57 10.99
CA GLU A 488 -29.65 -18.94 12.31
C GLU A 488 -28.69 -17.77 12.28
N ASP A 489 -28.97 -16.73 13.03
CA ASP A 489 -28.04 -15.63 13.25
C ASP A 489 -26.76 -16.13 13.92
N ASN A 490 -25.61 -15.61 13.49
CA ASN A 490 -24.31 -15.99 14.05
C ASN A 490 -23.82 -17.43 13.85
N TRP A 491 -24.32 -18.15 12.84
CA TRP A 491 -23.96 -19.55 12.56
C TRP A 491 -22.46 -19.81 12.38
N ARG A 492 -21.65 -18.80 12.10
CA ARG A 492 -20.18 -18.84 11.98
C ARG A 492 -19.42 -18.54 13.27
N ARG A 493 -20.09 -18.15 14.37
CA ARG A 493 -19.43 -17.76 15.62
C ARG A 493 -19.42 -18.90 16.63
N SER A 494 -18.41 -18.91 17.52
CA SER A 494 -18.21 -19.92 18.59
C SER A 494 -19.30 -19.97 19.68
N LEU A 495 -20.24 -19.05 19.68
CA LEU A 495 -21.36 -18.96 20.63
C LEU A 495 -22.63 -19.68 20.17
N ARG A 496 -22.50 -20.64 19.27
CA ARG A 496 -23.59 -21.48 18.84
C ARG A 496 -23.99 -22.44 19.95
N THR A 497 -25.26 -22.35 20.40
CA THR A 497 -25.80 -23.30 21.38
C THR A 497 -25.76 -24.72 20.80
N SER A 498 -25.08 -25.61 21.50
CA SER A 498 -24.81 -26.99 21.07
C SER A 498 -26.06 -27.88 21.20
N THR A 499 -26.99 -27.75 20.25
CA THR A 499 -28.08 -28.73 20.06
C THR A 499 -27.80 -29.78 18.99
N ALA A 500 -26.60 -29.73 18.33
CA ALA A 500 -26.26 -30.66 17.24
C ALA A 500 -25.41 -31.87 17.69
N THR A 501 -25.16 -32.07 18.98
CA THR A 501 -24.31 -33.19 19.46
C THR A 501 -25.11 -34.42 19.89
N ALA A 502 -26.45 -34.39 19.78
CA ALA A 502 -27.29 -35.52 20.15
C ALA A 502 -27.69 -36.45 18.99
N ALA A 503 -27.28 -36.13 17.74
CA ALA A 503 -27.67 -36.91 16.56
C ALA A 503 -26.53 -37.75 15.92
N ARG A 504 -25.39 -37.93 16.62
CA ARG A 504 -24.23 -38.68 16.08
C ARG A 504 -23.91 -39.98 16.80
N SER A 505 -24.82 -40.53 17.59
CA SER A 505 -24.58 -41.82 18.29
C SER A 505 -25.68 -42.86 18.00
N ALA A 506 -26.18 -42.96 16.80
CA ALA A 506 -26.97 -44.12 16.41
C ALA A 506 -27.00 -44.26 14.90
N SER A 507 -26.08 -44.99 14.29
CA SER A 507 -26.31 -45.95 13.19
C SER A 507 -24.98 -46.43 12.63
N ASP A 508 -24.43 -47.46 13.28
CA ASP A 508 -23.67 -48.50 12.57
C ASP A 508 -24.61 -49.68 12.43
N GLY A 509 -24.77 -50.17 11.19
CA GLY A 509 -25.23 -51.53 10.95
C GLY A 509 -26.47 -51.69 10.09
N ALA A 510 -26.24 -52.31 8.93
CA ALA A 510 -27.15 -53.18 8.19
C ALA A 510 -28.11 -52.57 7.11
N THR A 511 -27.75 -52.77 5.88
CA THR A 511 -28.68 -52.98 4.75
C THR A 511 -29.62 -54.17 5.02
N PRO A 512 -30.92 -54.15 4.75
CA PRO A 512 -31.37 -54.80 3.51
C PRO A 512 -32.66 -54.21 2.80
N ALA A 513 -32.72 -54.53 1.50
CA ALA A 513 -33.89 -54.86 0.68
C ALA A 513 -35.06 -53.86 0.53
N ALA A 514 -35.30 -53.60 -0.72
CA ALA A 514 -36.47 -52.93 -1.29
C ALA A 514 -37.82 -53.46 -0.78
N THR A 515 -38.71 -52.53 -0.43
CA THR A 515 -40.15 -52.78 -0.47
C THR A 515 -40.87 -51.49 -0.87
N ASP A 516 -41.70 -51.63 -1.89
CA ASP A 516 -42.71 -50.68 -2.38
C ASP A 516 -43.48 -50.01 -1.24
N GLN A 517 -43.45 -48.69 -1.14
CA GLN A 517 -44.57 -47.95 -0.50
C GLN A 517 -44.82 -46.63 -1.22
N GLN A 518 -46.05 -46.51 -1.60
CA GLN A 518 -46.85 -45.43 -2.11
C GLN A 518 -46.33 -43.99 -1.87
N ALA A 519 -46.31 -43.21 -2.97
CA ALA A 519 -46.11 -41.76 -2.96
C ALA A 519 -47.13 -41.07 -2.02
N VAL A 520 -46.59 -40.43 -0.98
CA VAL A 520 -47.30 -39.40 -0.24
C VAL A 520 -47.26 -38.11 -1.09
N PRO A 521 -48.40 -37.43 -1.30
CA PRO A 521 -48.42 -36.22 -2.12
C PRO A 521 -47.58 -35.15 -1.47
N GLU A 522 -46.65 -34.55 -2.26
CA GLU A 522 -45.93 -33.31 -1.88
C GLU A 522 -46.93 -32.28 -1.39
N PRO A 523 -46.68 -31.57 -0.29
CA PRO A 523 -47.51 -30.45 0.10
C PRO A 523 -47.47 -29.42 -1.03
N ALA A 524 -48.65 -29.07 -1.52
CA ALA A 524 -48.87 -28.06 -2.56
C ALA A 524 -48.00 -26.82 -2.27
N ALA A 525 -47.31 -26.32 -3.30
CA ALA A 525 -46.50 -25.12 -3.26
C ALA A 525 -47.25 -24.02 -2.48
N SER A 526 -46.76 -23.66 -1.30
CA SER A 526 -47.36 -22.64 -0.47
C SER A 526 -47.43 -21.33 -1.27
N ASP A 527 -48.64 -20.74 -1.33
CA ASP A 527 -48.89 -19.46 -1.98
C ASP A 527 -47.82 -18.45 -1.52
N PRO A 528 -46.99 -17.88 -2.44
CA PRO A 528 -45.94 -16.96 -2.08
C PRO A 528 -46.43 -15.72 -1.30
N VAL A 529 -47.69 -15.33 -1.53
CA VAL A 529 -48.37 -14.24 -0.81
C VAL A 529 -48.69 -14.69 0.63
N ALA A 530 -49.09 -15.94 0.83
CA ALA A 530 -49.36 -16.48 2.17
C ALA A 530 -48.07 -16.61 3.00
N ALA A 531 -46.96 -16.97 2.36
CA ALA A 531 -45.63 -17.01 3.02
C ALA A 531 -45.17 -15.60 3.44
N GLU A 532 -45.32 -14.61 2.56
CA GLU A 532 -44.96 -13.21 2.88
C GLU A 532 -45.90 -12.63 3.92
N TYR A 533 -47.17 -12.91 3.87
CA TYR A 533 -48.13 -12.55 4.93
C TYR A 533 -47.70 -13.10 6.28
N THR A 534 -47.37 -14.38 6.37
CA THR A 534 -46.91 -15.01 7.61
C THR A 534 -45.61 -14.39 8.14
N ARG A 535 -44.72 -14.03 7.24
CA ARG A 535 -43.43 -13.37 7.60
C ARG A 535 -43.65 -11.98 8.17
N VAL A 536 -44.49 -11.17 7.56
CA VAL A 536 -44.81 -9.81 7.99
C VAL A 536 -45.63 -9.84 9.28
N ASP A 537 -46.65 -10.72 9.34
CA ASP A 537 -47.58 -10.87 10.49
C ASP A 537 -46.84 -11.20 11.78
N LYS A 538 -45.78 -12.04 11.72
CA LYS A 538 -44.94 -12.34 12.91
C LYS A 538 -44.14 -11.15 13.43
N GLN A 539 -43.95 -10.11 12.62
CA GLN A 539 -43.20 -8.91 13.02
C GLN A 539 -44.10 -7.77 13.48
N ILE A 540 -45.41 -7.88 13.28
CA ILE A 540 -46.36 -6.83 13.71
C ILE A 540 -46.46 -6.83 15.24
N PRO A 541 -46.20 -5.70 15.90
CA PRO A 541 -46.31 -5.58 17.36
C PRO A 541 -47.79 -5.59 17.80
N ARG A 542 -48.24 -6.71 18.37
CA ARG A 542 -49.64 -6.87 18.80
C ARG A 542 -49.83 -6.61 20.26
N THR A 543 -48.82 -6.93 21.12
CA THR A 543 -48.87 -6.67 22.55
C THR A 543 -48.38 -5.26 22.88
N ASP A 544 -48.78 -4.73 24.03
CA ASP A 544 -48.31 -3.39 24.44
C ASP A 544 -46.81 -3.35 24.68
N GLU A 545 -46.20 -4.45 25.15
CA GLU A 545 -44.73 -4.60 25.28
C GLU A 545 -44.04 -4.50 23.94
N GLN A 546 -44.54 -5.21 22.92
CA GLN A 546 -43.98 -5.19 21.57
C GLN A 546 -44.10 -3.79 20.92
N LYS A 547 -45.25 -3.11 21.13
CA LYS A 547 -45.44 -1.73 20.69
C LYS A 547 -44.46 -0.77 21.36
N LYS A 548 -44.24 -0.93 22.67
CA LYS A 548 -43.29 -0.15 23.46
C LYS A 548 -41.85 -0.35 22.99
N GLU A 549 -41.48 -1.60 22.66
CA GLU A 549 -40.19 -1.92 22.08
C GLU A 549 -40.01 -1.30 20.69
N ALA A 550 -41.03 -1.35 19.81
CA ALA A 550 -41.01 -0.72 18.50
C ALA A 550 -40.86 0.81 18.62
N LEU A 551 -41.60 1.45 19.56
CA LEU A 551 -41.47 2.88 19.83
C LEU A 551 -40.10 3.24 20.35
N LYS A 552 -39.50 2.41 21.23
CA LYS A 552 -38.14 2.63 21.73
C LYS A 552 -37.11 2.58 20.59
N LYS A 553 -37.21 1.62 19.66
CA LYS A 553 -36.35 1.56 18.46
C LYS A 553 -36.46 2.82 17.58
N ILE A 554 -37.65 3.39 17.49
CA ILE A 554 -37.86 4.65 16.74
C ILE A 554 -37.24 5.83 17.50
N GLU A 555 -37.42 5.89 18.83
CA GLU A 555 -36.81 6.91 19.68
C GLU A 555 -35.30 6.91 19.56
N ASP A 556 -34.64 5.75 19.75
CA ASP A 556 -33.18 5.57 19.59
C ASP A 556 -32.73 5.95 18.20
N ALA A 557 -33.48 5.57 17.14
CA ALA A 557 -33.12 5.88 15.78
C ALA A 557 -33.20 7.39 15.45
N TYR A 558 -34.17 8.13 15.99
CA TYR A 558 -34.23 9.59 15.83
C TYR A 558 -33.07 10.27 16.56
N PHE A 559 -32.73 9.81 17.76
CA PHE A 559 -31.58 10.32 18.52
C PHE A 559 -30.28 10.13 17.72
N ASN A 560 -30.03 8.89 17.28
CA ASN A 560 -28.85 8.55 16.48
C ASN A 560 -28.80 9.33 15.16
N LEU A 561 -29.92 9.55 14.46
CA LEU A 561 -29.98 10.39 13.27
C LEU A 561 -29.60 11.83 13.59
N GLY A 562 -30.09 12.38 14.69
CA GLY A 562 -29.70 13.72 15.15
C GLY A 562 -28.18 13.83 15.33
N ASP A 563 -27.59 12.84 15.97
CA ASP A 563 -26.14 12.77 16.22
C ASP A 563 -25.34 12.61 14.92
N ILE A 564 -25.78 11.74 14.01
CA ILE A 564 -25.15 11.58 12.70
C ILE A 564 -25.20 12.90 11.92
N TYR A 565 -26.35 13.57 11.87
CA TYR A 565 -26.46 14.87 11.21
C TYR A 565 -25.55 15.92 11.85
N TYR A 566 -25.47 15.98 13.17
CA TYR A 566 -24.72 17.00 13.89
C TYR A 566 -23.21 16.76 13.83
N PHE A 567 -22.74 15.56 14.20
CA PHE A 567 -21.32 15.27 14.37
C PHE A 567 -20.63 14.71 13.12
N LYS A 568 -21.36 13.91 12.31
CA LYS A 568 -20.74 13.18 11.19
C LYS A 568 -21.01 13.85 9.84
N LEU A 569 -22.21 14.41 9.64
CA LEU A 569 -22.62 15.07 8.41
C LEU A 569 -22.50 16.61 8.48
N LEU A 570 -22.37 17.18 9.67
CA LEU A 570 -22.28 18.61 9.96
C LEU A 570 -23.49 19.42 9.45
N GLU A 571 -24.67 18.79 9.43
CA GLU A 571 -25.95 19.36 8.98
C GLU A 571 -26.82 19.80 10.17
N LYS A 572 -26.54 20.99 10.71
CA LYS A 572 -27.20 21.51 11.90
C LYS A 572 -28.74 21.57 11.79
N ASP A 573 -29.28 21.99 10.65
CA ASP A 573 -30.73 22.12 10.42
C ASP A 573 -31.44 20.76 10.45
N ASN A 574 -30.85 19.76 9.84
CA ASN A 574 -31.38 18.39 9.85
C ASN A 574 -31.27 17.75 11.23
N ALA A 575 -30.17 18.03 11.97
CA ALA A 575 -30.02 17.60 13.35
C ALA A 575 -31.12 18.19 14.23
N VAL A 576 -31.37 19.51 14.15
CA VAL A 576 -32.45 20.22 14.87
C VAL A 576 -33.81 19.61 14.53
N THR A 577 -34.07 19.32 13.26
CA THR A 577 -35.32 18.69 12.81
C THR A 577 -35.51 17.31 13.42
N SER A 578 -34.45 16.48 13.45
CA SER A 578 -34.46 15.14 14.02
C SER A 578 -34.72 15.18 15.54
N TYR A 579 -33.97 16.01 16.28
CA TYR A 579 -34.13 16.16 17.74
C TYR A 579 -35.52 16.71 18.12
N ASN A 580 -36.00 17.75 17.44
CA ASN A 580 -37.32 18.28 17.71
C ASN A 580 -38.44 17.30 17.36
N THR A 581 -38.26 16.47 16.34
CA THR A 581 -39.21 15.40 16.02
C THR A 581 -39.25 14.34 17.11
N LEU A 582 -38.10 13.99 17.67
CA LEU A 582 -37.98 13.05 18.80
C LEU A 582 -38.68 13.62 20.01
N LEU A 583 -38.34 14.86 20.45
CA LEU A 583 -38.94 15.49 21.63
C LEU A 583 -40.48 15.64 21.53
N ARG A 584 -40.97 15.99 20.34
CA ARG A 584 -42.40 16.10 20.09
C ARG A 584 -43.13 14.74 20.14
N ARG A 585 -42.48 13.69 19.63
CA ARG A 585 -43.06 12.35 19.52
C ARG A 585 -42.92 11.54 20.81
N PHE A 586 -41.89 11.81 21.59
CA PHE A 586 -41.54 11.16 22.83
C PHE A 586 -41.28 12.19 23.95
N PRO A 587 -42.34 12.77 24.53
CA PRO A 587 -42.22 13.87 25.53
C PRO A 587 -41.46 13.47 26.80
N ASP A 588 -41.44 12.17 27.13
CA ASP A 588 -40.81 11.63 28.35
C ASP A 588 -39.51 10.88 28.04
N THR A 589 -38.84 11.26 26.94
CA THR A 589 -37.61 10.61 26.52
C THR A 589 -36.45 10.83 27.49
N ALA A 590 -35.69 9.79 27.80
CA ALA A 590 -34.47 9.88 28.61
C ALA A 590 -33.36 10.71 27.91
N TYR A 591 -33.47 10.92 26.60
CA TYR A 591 -32.51 11.72 25.81
C TYR A 591 -32.75 13.22 25.89
N GLU A 592 -33.88 13.68 26.47
CA GLU A 592 -34.25 15.11 26.47
C GLU A 592 -33.16 16.02 27.07
N PRO A 593 -32.50 15.71 28.20
CA PRO A 593 -31.46 16.59 28.76
C PRO A 593 -30.26 16.75 27.78
N GLU A 594 -29.86 15.69 27.16
CA GLU A 594 -28.76 15.71 26.22
C GLU A 594 -29.11 16.43 24.90
N ILE A 595 -30.34 16.20 24.41
CA ILE A 595 -30.85 16.89 23.20
C ILE A 595 -30.95 18.38 23.45
N LEU A 596 -31.46 18.81 24.60
CA LEU A 596 -31.55 20.24 24.96
C LEU A 596 -30.17 20.89 24.98
N TYR A 597 -29.17 20.20 25.53
CA TYR A 597 -27.80 20.68 25.53
C TYR A 597 -27.21 20.76 24.10
N LYS A 598 -27.42 19.76 23.24
CA LYS A 598 -27.01 19.78 21.83
C LYS A 598 -27.71 20.91 21.07
N LEU A 599 -28.99 21.13 21.27
CA LEU A 599 -29.73 22.23 20.68
C LEU A 599 -29.20 23.60 21.14
N TYR A 600 -28.89 23.75 22.44
CA TYR A 600 -28.19 24.91 22.99
C TYR A 600 -26.88 25.17 22.21
N LEU A 601 -26.05 24.14 22.04
CA LEU A 601 -24.77 24.27 21.32
C LEU A 601 -24.95 24.62 19.84
N ILE A 602 -25.94 24.03 19.16
CA ILE A 602 -26.22 24.30 17.74
C ILE A 602 -26.59 25.77 17.53
N PHE A 603 -27.41 26.34 18.43
CA PHE A 603 -27.89 27.72 18.28
C PHE A 603 -26.99 28.77 18.92
N LYS A 604 -25.98 28.38 19.72
CA LYS A 604 -25.11 29.30 20.46
C LYS A 604 -24.51 30.41 19.61
N ASP A 605 -24.07 30.08 18.39
CA ASP A 605 -23.41 31.03 17.48
C ASP A 605 -24.36 31.61 16.43
N VAL A 606 -25.60 31.10 16.31
CA VAL A 606 -26.54 31.42 15.24
C VAL A 606 -27.75 32.23 15.75
N ASP A 607 -28.30 31.85 16.90
CA ASP A 607 -29.49 32.44 17.49
C ASP A 607 -29.39 32.37 19.02
N ALA A 608 -28.82 33.43 19.62
CA ALA A 608 -28.60 33.48 21.07
C ALA A 608 -29.90 33.38 21.88
N ALA A 609 -31.02 33.87 21.35
CA ALA A 609 -32.30 33.80 22.06
C ALA A 609 -32.85 32.37 22.14
N LYS A 610 -32.78 31.65 21.03
CA LYS A 610 -33.12 30.19 21.03
C LYS A 610 -32.18 29.39 21.87
N SER A 611 -30.88 29.64 21.78
CA SER A 611 -29.87 28.98 22.59
C SER A 611 -30.19 29.12 24.06
N GLU A 612 -30.39 30.35 24.56
CA GLU A 612 -30.72 30.58 25.96
C GLU A 612 -32.08 29.96 26.36
N SER A 613 -33.05 29.87 25.45
CA SER A 613 -34.31 29.18 25.73
C SER A 613 -34.11 27.70 26.03
N TYR A 614 -33.25 27.01 25.26
CA TYR A 614 -32.92 25.60 25.50
C TYR A 614 -32.09 25.43 26.79
N ALA A 615 -31.13 26.32 27.03
CA ALA A 615 -30.37 26.32 28.29
C ALA A 615 -31.25 26.51 29.52
N SER A 616 -32.16 27.46 29.48
CA SER A 616 -33.11 27.70 30.56
C SER A 616 -34.05 26.53 30.79
N LEU A 617 -34.53 25.90 29.71
CA LEU A 617 -35.38 24.71 29.81
C LEU A 617 -34.62 23.55 30.44
N LEU A 618 -33.36 23.33 30.04
CA LEU A 618 -32.51 22.29 30.62
C LEU A 618 -32.23 22.53 32.10
N LYS A 619 -31.88 23.76 32.51
CA LYS A 619 -31.61 24.12 33.88
C LYS A 619 -32.86 23.98 34.78
N THR A 620 -34.05 24.29 34.24
CA THR A 620 -35.30 24.27 35.00
C THR A 620 -35.87 22.84 35.15
N LYS A 621 -35.88 22.09 34.03
CA LYS A 621 -36.50 20.75 34.00
C LYS A 621 -35.56 19.65 34.53
N TYR A 622 -34.25 19.80 34.33
CA TYR A 622 -33.23 18.78 34.65
C TYR A 622 -32.03 19.36 35.40
N PRO A 623 -32.20 20.04 36.55
CA PRO A 623 -31.12 20.72 37.27
C PRO A 623 -29.99 19.79 37.73
N ASN A 624 -30.30 18.53 37.95
CA ASN A 624 -29.34 17.52 38.42
C ASN A 624 -28.60 16.79 37.28
N SER A 625 -28.98 17.00 36.03
CA SER A 625 -28.28 16.39 34.91
C SER A 625 -26.87 16.98 34.73
N ASP A 626 -25.92 16.20 34.28
CA ASP A 626 -24.55 16.66 34.03
C ASP A 626 -24.54 17.79 32.99
N PHE A 627 -25.43 17.73 32.02
CA PHE A 627 -25.59 18.78 30.98
C PHE A 627 -26.05 20.10 31.59
N ALA A 628 -26.95 20.08 32.57
CA ALA A 628 -27.38 21.29 33.29
C ALA A 628 -26.26 21.83 34.18
N LYS A 629 -25.54 20.95 34.88
CA LYS A 629 -24.38 21.35 35.70
C LYS A 629 -23.31 22.05 34.90
N ILE A 630 -23.01 21.59 33.69
CA ILE A 630 -22.09 22.23 32.76
C ILE A 630 -22.55 23.63 32.36
N LEU A 631 -23.87 23.86 32.19
CA LEU A 631 -24.43 25.16 31.87
C LEU A 631 -24.50 26.10 33.06
N ILE A 632 -24.68 25.58 34.29
CA ILE A 632 -24.75 26.36 35.55
C ILE A 632 -23.33 26.76 35.98
N ASN A 633 -22.41 25.83 35.92
CA ASN A 633 -21.00 26.02 36.26
C ASN A 633 -20.12 25.68 35.05
N PRO A 634 -19.69 26.65 34.24
CA PRO A 634 -18.76 26.40 33.14
C PRO A 634 -17.42 25.76 33.57
N ASP A 635 -17.06 25.91 34.85
CA ASP A 635 -15.88 25.32 35.44
C ASP A 635 -16.12 23.88 35.98
N TYR A 636 -17.38 23.38 35.94
CA TYR A 636 -17.70 22.00 36.35
C TYR A 636 -16.85 20.95 35.61
N LEU A 637 -16.68 21.10 34.28
CA LEU A 637 -15.76 20.30 33.52
C LEU A 637 -14.30 20.63 33.87
N LYS A 638 -13.97 21.88 34.22
CA LYS A 638 -12.64 22.24 34.67
C LYS A 638 -12.30 21.70 36.04
N GLU A 639 -13.23 21.70 36.96
CA GLU A 639 -13.04 21.13 38.30
C GLU A 639 -12.89 19.61 38.27
N SER A 640 -13.67 18.94 37.44
CA SER A 640 -13.45 17.51 37.12
C SER A 640 -12.22 17.32 36.23
N SER A 641 -11.81 18.31 35.39
CA SER A 641 -10.63 18.28 34.55
C SER A 641 -9.37 18.84 35.25
N GLN A 642 -9.49 19.55 36.41
CA GLN A 642 -8.28 19.99 37.12
C GLN A 642 -7.41 18.85 37.60
N THR A 643 -8.04 17.74 37.99
CA THR A 643 -7.31 16.50 38.30
C THR A 643 -6.67 15.94 37.00
N ALA A 644 -7.41 15.93 35.91
CA ALA A 644 -6.89 15.50 34.58
C ALA A 644 -5.79 16.45 34.06
N GLU A 645 -5.89 17.76 34.26
CA GLU A 645 -4.84 18.71 33.86
C GLU A 645 -3.57 18.53 34.71
N LYS A 646 -3.69 18.33 36.03
CA LYS A 646 -2.54 18.02 36.89
C LYS A 646 -1.92 16.67 36.54
N GLN A 647 -2.74 15.68 36.23
CA GLN A 647 -2.25 14.39 35.71
C GLN A 647 -1.50 14.59 34.40
N LYS A 648 -1.99 15.43 33.50
CA LYS A 648 -1.34 15.75 32.22
C LYS A 648 0.00 16.50 32.41
N GLU A 649 0.09 17.42 33.38
CA GLU A 649 1.35 18.07 33.72
C GLU A 649 2.38 17.07 34.27
N LEU A 650 1.95 16.20 35.19
CA LEU A 650 2.81 15.14 35.74
C LEU A 650 3.19 14.12 34.67
N TYR A 651 2.28 13.78 33.76
CA TYR A 651 2.58 12.95 32.60
C TYR A 651 3.62 13.60 31.69
N LYS A 652 3.48 14.89 31.38
CA LYS A 652 4.46 15.64 30.58
C LYS A 652 5.83 15.63 31.27
N THR A 653 5.88 15.88 32.57
CA THR A 653 7.11 15.80 33.36
C THR A 653 7.72 14.39 33.29
N GLY A 654 6.90 13.35 33.45
CA GLY A 654 7.32 11.95 33.33
C GLY A 654 7.83 11.63 31.92
N TYR A 655 7.19 12.15 30.90
CA TYR A 655 7.63 11.98 29.51
C TYR A 655 8.96 12.69 29.22
N ASP A 656 9.13 13.93 29.68
CA ASP A 656 10.37 14.69 29.52
C ASP A 656 11.56 13.99 30.24
N LEU A 657 11.33 13.47 31.46
CA LEU A 657 12.28 12.65 32.19
C LEU A 657 12.62 11.34 31.47
N TYR A 658 11.61 10.69 30.88
CA TYR A 658 11.83 9.50 30.03
C TYR A 658 12.73 9.82 28.82
N GLN A 659 12.49 10.93 28.14
CA GLN A 659 13.33 11.36 27.01
C GLN A 659 14.79 11.64 27.43
N ASN A 660 14.99 12.13 28.65
CA ASN A 660 16.31 12.39 29.22
C ASN A 660 16.99 11.12 29.78
N GLY A 661 16.32 9.96 29.77
CA GLY A 661 16.86 8.72 30.32
C GLY A 661 16.74 8.58 31.85
N GLU A 662 16.01 9.49 32.51
CA GLU A 662 15.82 9.51 33.98
C GLU A 662 14.60 8.66 34.38
N TYR A 663 14.62 7.38 34.06
CA TYR A 663 13.47 6.47 34.13
C TYR A 663 12.85 6.32 35.53
N ARG A 664 13.67 6.34 36.59
CA ARG A 664 13.16 6.24 37.97
C ARG A 664 12.34 7.47 38.38
N GLN A 665 12.82 8.67 38.02
CA GLN A 665 12.10 9.92 38.31
C GLN A 665 10.84 10.02 37.45
N ALA A 666 10.92 9.57 36.17
CA ALA A 666 9.75 9.47 35.30
C ALA A 666 8.66 8.59 35.93
N LEU A 667 9.02 7.41 36.46
CA LEU A 667 8.09 6.51 37.11
C LEU A 667 7.47 7.12 38.36
N GLN A 668 8.26 7.86 39.16
CA GLN A 668 7.73 8.58 40.34
C GLN A 668 6.69 9.64 39.97
N ALA A 669 6.95 10.45 38.94
CA ALA A 669 6.00 11.44 38.46
C ALA A 669 4.69 10.80 37.95
N LEU A 670 4.78 9.68 37.22
CA LEU A 670 3.62 8.95 36.74
C LEU A 670 2.85 8.22 37.86
N ASN A 671 3.51 7.76 38.91
CA ASN A 671 2.86 7.20 40.07
C ASN A 671 2.08 8.27 40.85
N GLN A 672 2.69 9.46 41.08
CA GLN A 672 1.97 10.60 41.66
C GLN A 672 0.75 10.99 40.84
N ALA A 673 0.83 10.95 39.49
CA ALA A 673 -0.31 11.17 38.64
C ALA A 673 -1.39 10.10 38.82
N SER A 674 -1.01 8.81 38.95
CA SER A 674 -1.97 7.71 39.16
C SER A 674 -2.69 7.81 40.53
N GLU A 675 -2.01 8.27 41.57
CA GLU A 675 -2.58 8.43 42.92
C GLU A 675 -3.68 9.51 43.00
N MET A 676 -3.78 10.37 41.99
CA MET A 676 -4.81 11.46 41.97
C MET A 676 -6.21 10.97 41.61
N GLY A 677 -6.40 9.70 41.30
CA GLY A 677 -7.68 9.08 40.94
C GLY A 677 -7.87 8.87 39.44
N GLU A 678 -8.95 8.20 39.06
CA GLU A 678 -9.28 7.91 37.65
C GLU A 678 -9.84 9.14 36.93
N THR A 679 -9.29 9.43 35.78
CA THR A 679 -9.76 10.47 34.84
C THR A 679 -9.71 9.94 33.41
N SER A 680 -10.18 10.73 32.45
CA SER A 680 -10.05 10.41 31.02
C SER A 680 -8.58 10.31 30.54
N PHE A 681 -7.61 10.63 31.40
CA PHE A 681 -6.18 10.61 31.10
C PHE A 681 -5.44 9.42 31.73
N SER A 682 -6.11 8.61 32.54
CA SER A 682 -5.49 7.49 33.29
C SER A 682 -4.87 6.43 32.38
N SER A 683 -5.52 6.07 31.28
CA SER A 683 -4.97 5.11 30.30
C SER A 683 -3.67 5.59 29.65
N ASN A 684 -3.49 6.90 29.44
CA ASN A 684 -2.23 7.46 28.94
C ASN A 684 -1.10 7.29 29.95
N ILE A 685 -1.39 7.52 31.24
CA ILE A 685 -0.41 7.35 32.33
C ILE A 685 -0.03 5.87 32.46
N GLU A 686 -1.00 4.96 32.44
CA GLU A 686 -0.74 3.53 32.52
C GLU A 686 0.10 3.03 31.35
N LEU A 687 -0.24 3.41 30.11
CA LEU A 687 0.55 3.00 28.96
C LEU A 687 1.98 3.56 29.04
N MET A 688 2.17 4.80 29.50
CA MET A 688 3.49 5.37 29.67
C MET A 688 4.33 4.65 30.74
N LYS A 689 3.69 4.19 31.83
CA LYS A 689 4.34 3.33 32.85
C LYS A 689 4.75 2.00 32.23
N VAL A 690 3.91 1.39 31.40
CA VAL A 690 4.26 0.18 30.64
C VAL A 690 5.44 0.41 29.71
N ILE A 691 5.48 1.53 28.99
CA ILE A 691 6.62 1.90 28.12
C ILE A 691 7.93 2.05 28.92
N LEU A 692 7.85 2.62 30.14
CA LEU A 692 8.98 2.72 31.06
C LEU A 692 9.50 1.34 31.50
N LEU A 693 8.62 0.38 31.75
CA LEU A 693 9.03 -1.00 32.05
C LEU A 693 9.86 -1.60 30.92
N GLY A 694 9.54 -1.29 29.67
CA GLY A 694 10.35 -1.71 28.53
C GLY A 694 11.78 -1.12 28.50
N LYS A 695 12.10 -0.11 29.33
CA LYS A 695 13.44 0.46 29.48
C LYS A 695 14.15 0.01 30.75
N THR A 696 13.43 -0.42 31.76
CA THR A 696 13.96 -0.71 33.10
C THR A 696 13.95 -2.20 33.46
N GLU A 697 13.08 -2.97 32.82
CA GLU A 697 12.84 -4.37 33.12
C GLU A 697 13.13 -5.26 31.90
N ASP A 698 13.06 -6.59 32.08
CA ASP A 698 13.25 -7.53 30.98
C ASP A 698 12.07 -7.52 29.99
N ILE A 699 12.33 -7.99 28.78
CA ILE A 699 11.37 -7.95 27.68
C ILE A 699 10.09 -8.76 27.98
N ASN A 700 10.17 -9.83 28.81
CA ASN A 700 8.99 -10.65 29.11
C ASN A 700 8.06 -9.91 30.06
N GLN A 701 8.61 -9.16 31.03
CA GLN A 701 7.83 -8.30 31.91
C GLN A 701 7.15 -7.17 31.15
N TYR A 702 7.85 -6.59 30.19
CA TYR A 702 7.30 -5.58 29.30
C TYR A 702 6.14 -6.12 28.44
N GLN A 703 6.31 -7.30 27.83
CA GLN A 703 5.27 -7.96 27.04
C GLN A 703 4.05 -8.30 27.92
N PHE A 704 4.28 -8.81 29.12
CA PHE A 704 3.20 -9.09 30.07
C PHE A 704 2.42 -7.82 30.44
N ALA A 705 3.11 -6.73 30.74
CA ALA A 705 2.48 -5.46 31.09
C ALA A 705 1.67 -4.88 29.92
N LEU A 706 2.16 -4.99 28.67
CA LEU A 706 1.40 -4.62 27.47
C LEU A 706 0.13 -5.46 27.30
N ASP A 707 0.23 -6.78 27.52
CA ASP A 707 -0.93 -7.68 27.43
C ASP A 707 -1.98 -7.37 28.52
N GLN A 708 -1.55 -7.04 29.74
CA GLN A 708 -2.46 -6.61 30.81
C GLN A 708 -3.15 -5.29 30.45
N PHE A 709 -2.43 -4.29 29.93
CA PHE A 709 -3.02 -3.04 29.48
C PHE A 709 -4.07 -3.25 28.38
N ILE A 710 -3.77 -4.10 27.38
CA ILE A 710 -4.68 -4.42 26.28
C ILE A 710 -5.98 -5.07 26.79
N LYS A 711 -5.87 -5.93 27.82
CA LYS A 711 -7.03 -6.60 28.44
C LYS A 711 -7.85 -5.67 29.32
N ALA A 712 -7.19 -4.75 30.02
CA ALA A 712 -7.86 -3.77 30.90
C ALA A 712 -8.62 -2.70 30.09
N HIS A 713 -8.11 -2.32 28.90
CA HIS A 713 -8.64 -1.21 28.10
C HIS A 713 -9.05 -1.65 26.67
N PRO A 714 -9.97 -2.60 26.48
CA PRO A 714 -10.27 -3.19 25.15
C PRO A 714 -10.79 -2.17 24.13
N ASP A 715 -11.51 -1.15 24.59
CA ASP A 715 -12.17 -0.13 23.74
C ASP A 715 -11.39 1.21 23.67
N ASP A 716 -10.25 1.32 24.36
CA ASP A 716 -9.44 2.55 24.35
C ASP A 716 -8.68 2.70 23.02
N PRO A 717 -8.61 3.90 22.42
CA PRO A 717 -7.80 4.17 21.23
C PRO A 717 -6.34 3.78 21.37
N LEU A 718 -5.77 3.86 22.58
CA LEU A 718 -4.38 3.49 22.87
C LEU A 718 -4.10 1.99 22.77
N THR A 719 -5.13 1.16 22.87
CA THR A 719 -5.02 -0.30 22.78
C THR A 719 -4.45 -0.74 21.43
N THR A 720 -4.79 -0.02 20.35
CA THR A 720 -4.21 -0.29 19.02
C THR A 720 -2.70 -0.01 19.00
N TYR A 721 -2.26 1.02 19.72
CA TYR A 721 -0.84 1.34 19.82
C TYR A 721 -0.10 0.34 20.72
N ALA A 722 -0.68 -0.05 21.84
CA ALA A 722 -0.14 -1.08 22.74
C ALA A 722 0.05 -2.43 22.02
N LYS A 723 -0.89 -2.84 21.17
CA LYS A 723 -0.77 -4.04 20.32
C LYS A 723 0.43 -3.95 19.37
N LYS A 724 0.64 -2.81 18.73
CA LYS A 724 1.81 -2.59 17.86
C LYS A 724 3.14 -2.68 18.63
N LEU A 725 3.18 -2.16 19.87
CA LEU A 725 4.36 -2.27 20.72
C LEU A 725 4.61 -3.73 21.14
N LEU A 726 3.57 -4.49 21.42
CA LEU A 726 3.66 -5.91 21.76
C LEU A 726 4.21 -6.72 20.57
N ASP A 727 3.67 -6.52 19.37
CA ASP A 727 4.14 -7.18 18.15
C ASP A 727 5.60 -6.82 17.83
N ALA A 728 5.97 -5.54 17.99
CA ALA A 728 7.34 -5.08 17.82
C ALA A 728 8.30 -5.71 18.83
N SER A 729 7.86 -5.89 20.09
CA SER A 729 8.68 -6.53 21.13
C SER A 729 8.92 -8.01 20.87
N HIS A 730 7.93 -8.74 20.33
CA HIS A 730 8.09 -10.13 19.90
C HIS A 730 9.06 -10.24 18.73
N THR A 731 8.97 -9.34 17.76
CA THR A 731 9.90 -9.29 16.62
C THR A 731 11.33 -9.01 17.10
N PHE A 732 11.51 -8.07 17.99
CA PHE A 732 12.80 -7.75 18.59
C PHE A 732 13.40 -8.94 19.34
N GLN A 733 12.59 -9.65 20.14
CA GLN A 733 13.03 -10.85 20.89
C GLN A 733 13.48 -11.95 19.92
N ALA A 734 12.71 -12.19 18.85
CA ALA A 734 13.05 -13.19 17.84
C ALA A 734 14.35 -12.83 17.08
N ASP A 735 14.57 -11.55 16.81
CA ASP A 735 15.78 -11.07 16.15
C ASP A 735 17.01 -11.13 17.10
N GLN A 736 16.83 -10.84 18.38
CA GLN A 736 17.87 -11.03 19.41
C GLN A 736 18.31 -12.50 19.54
N GLU A 737 17.38 -13.45 19.45
CA GLU A 737 17.70 -14.87 19.47
C GLU A 737 18.51 -15.30 18.24
N LYS A 738 18.22 -14.73 17.07
CA LYS A 738 19.01 -14.96 15.85
C LYS A 738 20.43 -14.40 15.97
N VAL A 739 20.61 -13.27 16.65
CA VAL A 739 21.94 -12.63 16.83
C VAL A 739 22.80 -13.36 17.85
N LYS A 740 22.22 -13.98 18.89
CA LYS A 740 22.97 -14.75 19.92
C LYS A 740 23.79 -15.92 19.35
N GLY A 741 23.52 -16.37 18.13
CA GLY A 741 24.28 -17.40 17.43
C GLY A 741 25.49 -16.88 16.63
N ILE A 742 25.76 -15.58 16.58
CA ILE A 742 26.78 -14.99 15.74
C ILE A 742 27.97 -14.55 16.62
N GLN A 743 29.13 -15.19 16.43
CA GLN A 743 30.38 -14.85 17.14
C GLN A 743 31.32 -14.04 16.24
N TYR A 744 31.83 -12.91 16.73
CA TYR A 744 32.92 -12.22 16.09
C TYR A 744 34.23 -12.99 16.26
N ILE A 745 35.08 -12.98 15.24
CA ILE A 745 36.32 -13.77 15.18
C ILE A 745 37.51 -12.82 15.47
N ARG A 746 38.42 -13.28 16.34
CA ARG A 746 39.68 -12.58 16.60
C ARG A 746 40.70 -12.94 15.51
N SER A 747 40.96 -12.00 14.58
CA SER A 747 41.97 -12.15 13.54
C SER A 747 42.78 -10.87 13.43
N PHE A 748 44.10 -10.94 13.70
CA PHE A 748 45.02 -9.80 13.66
C PHE A 748 45.93 -9.78 12.43
N GLU A 749 45.93 -10.87 11.69
CA GLU A 749 46.76 -11.06 10.50
C GLU A 749 46.13 -10.41 9.23
N GLU A 750 44.83 -10.17 9.31
CA GLU A 750 44.05 -9.65 8.16
C GLU A 750 44.03 -8.12 8.11
N PRO A 751 43.82 -7.52 6.94
CA PRO A 751 43.56 -6.09 6.82
C PRO A 751 42.33 -5.64 7.65
N HIS A 752 42.45 -4.46 8.23
CA HIS A 752 41.38 -3.87 9.05
C HIS A 752 40.81 -2.63 8.39
N TYR A 753 39.55 -2.37 8.64
CA TYR A 753 38.90 -1.09 8.39
C TYR A 753 38.95 -0.22 9.66
N PHE A 754 39.12 1.07 9.50
CA PHE A 754 38.80 2.01 10.57
C PHE A 754 37.35 2.48 10.37
N VAL A 755 36.56 2.43 11.43
CA VAL A 755 35.15 2.83 11.43
C VAL A 755 34.94 3.95 12.43
N LEU A 756 34.34 5.03 11.95
CA LEU A 756 33.83 6.12 12.76
C LEU A 756 32.32 6.16 12.69
N VAL A 757 31.65 6.09 13.84
CA VAL A 757 30.18 6.09 13.95
C VAL A 757 29.72 7.41 14.51
N HIS A 758 28.74 8.04 13.89
CA HIS A 758 28.11 9.27 14.37
C HIS A 758 26.59 9.24 14.19
N ARG A 759 25.86 10.08 14.90
CA ARG A 759 24.41 10.17 14.76
C ARG A 759 24.01 10.74 13.42
N ARG A 760 23.03 10.15 12.80
CA ARG A 760 22.48 10.59 11.51
C ARG A 760 21.85 12.00 11.60
N ALA A 761 21.19 12.30 12.72
CA ALA A 761 20.57 13.59 12.99
C ALA A 761 21.55 14.77 12.95
N ASP A 762 22.84 14.51 13.24
CA ASP A 762 23.88 15.54 13.25
C ASP A 762 24.31 15.99 11.84
N ASN A 763 23.95 15.24 10.81
CA ASN A 763 24.24 15.50 9.38
C ASN A 763 25.73 15.79 9.07
N LEU A 764 26.63 15.07 9.75
CA LEU A 764 28.08 15.31 9.73
C LEU A 764 28.85 14.52 8.65
N SER A 765 28.19 13.63 7.90
CA SER A 765 28.87 12.69 7.00
C SER A 765 29.80 13.36 5.99
N ALA A 766 29.41 14.47 5.38
CA ALA A 766 30.23 15.19 4.42
C ALA A 766 31.44 15.87 5.09
N LEU A 767 31.26 16.43 6.28
CA LEU A 767 32.31 17.07 7.06
C LEU A 767 33.36 16.05 7.53
N VAL A 768 32.87 14.93 8.08
CA VAL A 768 33.71 13.82 8.57
C VAL A 768 34.49 13.19 7.43
N SER A 769 33.87 12.90 6.27
CA SER A 769 34.61 12.36 5.13
C SER A 769 35.70 13.30 4.62
N GLY A 770 35.38 14.58 4.44
CA GLY A 770 36.38 15.56 4.01
C GLY A 770 37.51 15.79 5.00
N MET A 771 37.27 15.53 6.30
CA MET A 771 38.30 15.55 7.33
C MET A 771 39.20 14.32 7.28
N LEU A 772 38.61 13.14 7.14
CA LEU A 772 39.34 11.89 7.01
C LEU A 772 40.20 11.89 5.74
N GLU A 773 39.67 12.35 4.60
CA GLU A 773 40.46 12.49 3.37
C GLU A 773 41.69 13.39 3.56
N ARG A 774 41.58 14.55 4.28
CA ARG A 774 42.71 15.43 4.58
C ARG A 774 43.66 14.80 5.58
N PHE A 775 43.12 14.13 6.58
CA PHE A 775 43.91 13.42 7.58
C PHE A 775 44.77 12.32 6.95
N ASP A 776 44.18 11.56 6.00
CA ASP A 776 44.86 10.49 5.25
C ASP A 776 46.01 11.06 4.39
N GLU A 777 45.74 12.17 3.67
CA GLU A 777 46.77 12.85 2.88
C GLU A 777 47.94 13.40 3.72
N GLU A 778 47.64 13.85 4.96
CA GLU A 778 48.68 14.44 5.86
C GLU A 778 49.47 13.34 6.57
N ASN A 779 48.85 12.24 7.04
CA ASN A 779 49.48 11.30 7.97
C ASN A 779 49.75 9.92 7.39
N PHE A 780 48.97 9.50 6.36
CA PHE A 780 49.00 8.14 5.81
C PHE A 780 49.01 8.11 4.27
N LYS A 781 49.63 9.10 3.64
CA LYS A 781 49.65 9.32 2.18
C LYS A 781 50.14 8.09 1.39
N GLU A 782 51.06 7.31 1.94
CA GLU A 782 51.64 6.14 1.29
C GLU A 782 50.61 5.01 1.13
N LEU A 783 49.61 4.92 2.01
CA LEU A 783 48.60 3.87 2.01
C LEU A 783 47.47 4.10 1.01
N LYS A 784 47.30 5.31 0.46
CA LYS A 784 46.27 5.68 -0.52
C LYS A 784 44.89 5.26 -0.08
N LEU A 785 44.57 5.50 1.19
CA LEU A 785 43.30 5.07 1.81
C LEU A 785 42.09 5.72 1.13
N LYS A 786 40.96 5.06 1.25
CA LYS A 786 39.67 5.54 0.71
C LYS A 786 38.65 5.61 1.82
N THR A 787 37.91 6.69 1.81
CA THR A 787 36.83 6.92 2.78
C THR A 787 35.47 6.69 2.12
N SER A 788 34.57 5.99 2.81
CA SER A 788 33.19 5.77 2.37
C SER A 788 32.20 5.94 3.53
N ASN A 789 30.99 6.44 3.21
CA ASN A 789 29.92 6.58 4.19
C ASN A 789 28.85 5.50 3.95
N LEU A 790 28.42 4.86 5.03
CA LEU A 790 27.39 3.83 5.04
C LEU A 790 26.37 4.14 6.14
N VAL A 791 25.11 3.90 5.89
CA VAL A 791 24.08 4.00 6.93
C VAL A 791 24.03 2.68 7.70
N LEU A 792 24.23 2.75 9.03
CA LEU A 792 24.12 1.57 9.88
C LEU A 792 22.64 1.23 10.15
N ASN A 793 21.92 2.21 10.65
CA ASN A 793 20.49 2.12 10.96
C ASN A 793 19.84 3.52 10.92
N ASP A 794 18.63 3.67 11.43
CA ASP A 794 17.93 4.97 11.46
C ASP A 794 18.62 6.03 12.33
N GLU A 795 19.42 5.61 13.31
CA GLU A 795 20.09 6.50 14.28
C GLU A 795 21.54 6.81 13.90
N TYR A 796 22.26 5.87 13.29
CA TYR A 796 23.70 5.95 13.09
C TYR A 796 24.14 5.85 11.63
N VAL A 797 25.19 6.62 11.30
CA VAL A 797 25.94 6.56 10.05
C VAL A 797 27.37 6.15 10.36
N LEU A 798 27.95 5.32 9.50
CA LEU A 798 29.34 4.91 9.53
C LEU A 798 30.14 5.67 8.50
N THR A 799 31.30 6.17 8.89
CA THR A 799 32.36 6.55 7.95
C THR A 799 33.46 5.51 8.05
N LEU A 800 33.73 4.84 6.95
CA LEU A 800 34.68 3.73 6.85
C LEU A 800 35.94 4.18 6.11
N VAL A 801 37.09 3.88 6.65
CA VAL A 801 38.37 3.99 5.96
C VAL A 801 38.88 2.60 5.61
N ASP A 802 39.22 2.42 4.34
CA ASP A 802 39.42 1.13 3.70
C ASP A 802 40.82 0.60 3.83
N GLU A 803 40.99 -0.69 4.06
CA GLU A 803 42.18 -1.53 3.89
C GLU A 803 43.45 -1.03 4.55
N LEU A 804 43.43 -0.84 5.86
CA LEU A 804 44.66 -0.73 6.65
C LEU A 804 45.34 -2.10 6.74
N PRO A 805 46.58 -2.27 6.22
CA PRO A 805 47.13 -3.58 5.86
C PRO A 805 47.39 -4.53 7.05
N ARG A 806 47.55 -3.99 8.24
CA ARG A 806 47.85 -4.73 9.47
C ARG A 806 47.20 -4.06 10.66
N ILE A 807 46.96 -4.81 11.72
CA ILE A 807 46.38 -4.31 12.96
C ILE A 807 47.18 -3.14 13.56
N SER A 808 48.52 -3.17 13.48
CA SER A 808 49.37 -2.10 14.00
C SER A 808 49.06 -0.76 13.31
N TRP A 809 48.93 -0.75 12.01
CA TRP A 809 48.53 0.42 11.25
C TRP A 809 47.11 0.90 11.58
N ALA A 810 46.22 -0.03 11.78
CA ALA A 810 44.82 0.30 12.09
C ALA A 810 44.66 0.91 13.50
N LEU A 811 45.37 0.40 14.46
CA LEU A 811 45.38 0.94 15.84
C LEU A 811 46.12 2.29 15.90
N GLU A 812 47.24 2.43 15.18
CA GLU A 812 47.94 3.69 15.06
C GLU A 812 47.09 4.76 14.39
N TYR A 813 46.40 4.39 13.32
CA TYR A 813 45.43 5.25 12.64
C TYR A 813 44.34 5.72 13.61
N LYS A 814 43.72 4.78 14.33
CA LYS A 814 42.68 5.10 15.34
C LYS A 814 43.19 6.05 16.39
N LYS A 815 44.38 5.78 16.97
CA LYS A 815 44.98 6.61 18.00
C LYS A 815 45.23 8.03 17.47
N THR A 816 45.97 8.17 16.37
CA THR A 816 46.32 9.46 15.78
C THR A 816 45.08 10.26 15.37
N PHE A 817 44.06 9.59 14.84
CA PHE A 817 42.79 10.24 14.48
C PHE A 817 42.05 10.72 15.73
N ASN A 818 41.92 9.92 16.77
CA ASN A 818 41.25 10.32 18.02
C ASN A 818 41.95 11.49 18.72
N GLU A 819 43.29 11.54 18.72
CA GLU A 819 44.05 12.67 19.23
C GLU A 819 43.74 13.96 18.45
N LYS A 820 43.66 13.88 17.11
CA LYS A 820 43.31 15.00 16.24
C LYS A 820 41.83 15.41 16.40
N LEU A 821 40.92 14.46 16.51
CA LEU A 821 39.50 14.69 16.72
C LEU A 821 39.23 15.52 17.97
N SER A 822 39.97 15.26 19.05
CA SER A 822 39.86 16.01 20.32
C SER A 822 40.19 17.48 20.19
N THR A 823 40.97 17.88 19.20
CA THR A 823 41.41 19.26 18.94
C THR A 823 40.45 20.05 18.04
N LEU A 824 39.50 19.40 17.39
CA LEU A 824 38.60 20.02 16.42
C LEU A 824 37.37 20.63 17.11
N THR A 825 37.27 21.95 17.07
CA THR A 825 36.19 22.72 17.72
C THR A 825 34.80 22.42 17.10
N GLU A 826 34.74 22.13 15.80
CA GLU A 826 33.52 21.88 15.06
C GLU A 826 32.83 20.56 15.44
N LEU A 827 33.57 19.58 15.95
CA LEU A 827 33.07 18.25 16.31
C LEU A 827 32.99 18.01 17.83
N ARG A 828 33.46 18.94 18.64
CA ARG A 828 33.62 18.79 20.11
C ARG A 828 32.31 18.50 20.84
N ASN A 829 31.17 18.91 20.28
CA ASN A 829 29.86 18.75 20.89
C ASN A 829 29.09 17.48 20.40
N HIS A 830 29.73 16.69 19.55
CA HIS A 830 29.13 15.49 18.99
C HIS A 830 29.77 14.23 19.56
N LYS A 831 28.97 13.18 19.73
CA LYS A 831 29.44 11.88 20.20
C LYS A 831 29.82 11.00 19.01
N PHE A 832 31.04 10.46 19.07
CA PHE A 832 31.54 9.52 18.07
C PHE A 832 31.96 8.21 18.75
N HIS A 833 31.80 7.08 18.05
CA HIS A 833 32.45 5.83 18.39
C HIS A 833 33.44 5.49 17.29
N SER A 834 34.68 5.17 17.68
CA SER A 834 35.73 4.78 16.74
C SER A 834 36.30 3.42 17.11
N PHE A 835 36.39 2.54 16.12
CA PHE A 835 36.99 1.22 16.30
C PHE A 835 37.62 0.71 14.98
N VAL A 836 38.41 -0.35 15.09
CA VAL A 836 38.94 -1.06 13.93
C VAL A 836 38.27 -2.43 13.82
N ILE A 837 38.10 -2.93 12.61
CA ILE A 837 37.35 -4.13 12.36
C ILE A 837 37.89 -4.86 11.13
N THR A 838 38.02 -6.18 11.18
CA THR A 838 38.34 -7.00 9.99
C THR A 838 37.15 -7.04 9.03
N LYS A 839 37.38 -7.35 7.77
CA LYS A 839 36.34 -7.45 6.76
C LYS A 839 35.24 -8.45 7.15
N ASP A 840 35.63 -9.63 7.62
CA ASP A 840 34.67 -10.67 8.00
C ASP A 840 33.80 -10.26 9.18
N ASN A 841 34.42 -9.64 10.19
CA ASN A 841 33.67 -9.09 11.31
C ASN A 841 32.81 -7.88 10.91
N PHE A 842 33.26 -7.08 9.91
CA PHE A 842 32.47 -5.97 9.40
C PHE A 842 31.21 -6.46 8.67
N ASP A 843 31.29 -7.53 7.92
CA ASP A 843 30.13 -8.14 7.28
C ASP A 843 29.11 -8.64 8.31
N ILE A 844 29.57 -9.24 9.41
CA ILE A 844 28.74 -9.64 10.55
C ILE A 844 28.13 -8.40 11.21
N PHE A 845 28.95 -7.42 11.58
CA PHE A 845 28.54 -6.17 12.23
C PHE A 845 27.52 -5.39 11.40
N TYR A 846 27.77 -5.23 10.11
CA TYR A 846 26.90 -4.47 9.24
C TYR A 846 25.55 -5.19 8.99
N ARG A 847 25.54 -6.53 8.98
CA ARG A 847 24.33 -7.34 8.87
C ARG A 847 23.52 -7.34 10.17
N THR A 848 24.17 -7.44 11.33
CA THR A 848 23.52 -7.51 12.64
C THR A 848 23.12 -6.14 13.20
N LYS A 849 23.75 -5.07 12.70
CA LYS A 849 23.59 -3.68 13.19
C LYS A 849 23.93 -3.52 14.68
N GLY A 850 24.62 -4.49 15.28
CA GLY A 850 24.96 -4.57 16.69
C GLY A 850 26.16 -3.71 17.06
N LEU A 851 25.96 -2.40 17.27
CA LEU A 851 27.05 -1.48 17.61
C LEU A 851 27.63 -1.79 18.99
N ASP A 852 26.79 -1.96 20.00
CA ASP A 852 27.22 -2.19 21.38
C ASP A 852 27.92 -3.55 21.52
N GLU A 853 27.46 -4.58 20.86
CA GLU A 853 28.07 -5.91 20.86
C GLU A 853 29.47 -5.89 20.24
N TYR A 854 29.60 -5.15 19.11
CA TYR A 854 30.93 -5.05 18.51
C TYR A 854 31.89 -4.20 19.33
N LEU A 855 31.44 -3.10 19.93
CA LEU A 855 32.25 -2.30 20.82
C LEU A 855 32.75 -3.11 22.03
N GLN A 856 31.89 -3.94 22.65
CA GLN A 856 32.30 -4.84 23.73
C GLN A 856 33.31 -5.89 23.27
N PHE A 857 33.11 -6.44 22.06
CA PHE A 857 34.08 -7.38 21.47
C PHE A 857 35.41 -6.69 21.21
N PHE A 858 35.39 -5.48 20.66
CA PHE A 858 36.58 -4.68 20.39
C PHE A 858 37.36 -4.37 21.66
N GLU A 859 36.71 -3.87 22.70
CA GLU A 859 37.35 -3.55 24.00
C GLU A 859 37.98 -4.77 24.67
N ARG A 860 37.41 -5.95 24.56
CA ARG A 860 37.92 -7.19 25.18
C ARG A 860 39.05 -7.82 24.40
N ASN A 861 39.09 -7.68 23.10
CA ASN A 861 39.98 -8.48 22.24
C ASN A 861 41.10 -7.68 21.58
N TYR A 862 40.96 -6.37 21.44
CA TYR A 862 41.99 -5.52 20.89
C TYR A 862 42.84 -4.90 22.01
N PRO A 863 44.18 -4.68 21.79
CA PRO A 863 45.02 -4.09 22.82
C PRO A 863 44.47 -2.75 23.26
N ALA A 864 44.39 -2.53 24.60
CA ALA A 864 44.06 -1.24 25.15
C ALA A 864 45.12 -0.21 24.72
N GLU A 865 44.70 0.99 24.38
CA GLU A 865 45.64 2.11 24.16
C GLU A 865 46.45 2.31 25.43
N SER A 866 47.75 2.06 25.39
CA SER A 866 48.64 2.45 26.50
C SER A 866 48.54 3.96 26.67
N GLN A 867 48.05 4.42 27.83
CA GLN A 867 47.87 5.79 28.24
C GLN A 867 49.17 6.61 28.06
#